data_fffbd473f26e8adeaafc6f0976d8851e
#
_entry.id   fffbd473f26e8adeaafc6f0976d8851e
#
_cell.length_a   1.000
_cell.length_b   1.000
_cell.length_c   1.000
_cell.angle_alpha   90.00
_cell.angle_beta   90.00
_cell.angle_gamma   90.00
#
_symmetry.space_group_name_H-M   'P 1'
#
loop_
_entity.id
_entity.type
_entity.pdbx_description
1 polymer ?
#
loop_
_entity_poly.entity_id
_entity_poly.type
_entity_poly.pdbx_seq_one_letter_code
_entity_poly.pdbx_strand_id
1 'polypeptide(L)'
;MDEIKFTIDGIQVKAQEGDTILQAATRNGIYIPHLCYHPDLKPRGACRLCLVENEDGRLVTSCETLVKGGMSVSTTSKRVENSRKMVAQLLIANHESECLTCAQNNQCKLQEIASFFGIENENISNLRHSLLEVPVDESNPFFTRDLKKCVLCGICVQTCRDRLGVSAIDFGFRGYETRITTLMDKPILESNCVSCGECVVACPVGALVPKENQKPSREVKTTCTYCGVGCGLYLGVRGEKIISARGDPEHPLSKGNLCVKGRYGFNFINHPDRLNKPLIKKNGAFEEVEWDEALEFAAQKLSKYGNNSFSAISSARCTNEDNYVLQKFTRLVMGTNNIDNSARSCHAPSVAALAESLGSGAMSNSIDEIPHAKCLFLIGTNPTDSYPVLSMRIMDAVRNGAKIIVADPRNIDIARHADINIQHNPGTDVALIMGMIQVIIHEDLIDKEFIQERCENFEALLESLDEFDLETVEEITGVTQRKIVDAARLYATTDHAAIFYSLGITEHSHGTDNVFALSNLALLTGNFGKPYSGVNPIRGQNNVQGSCDMGCLPDSYPGYQKVQNPEAQKKFEKAWNSKLSPNVGLKILEMMESVRKGEIKAMYIMGENPALSEPDSSNIIQALESTEFLIVQDLFMTETALRADLVLPGASFAEKDGTFANADRRVQRVRQVIKPVGDSKPDWQIISEIAQKMG
;
A
#
# COMPACT_ATOMS: atom_id res chain seq x y z
N MET A 1 -30.49 -3.40 9.96
CA MET A 1 -30.16 -2.65 11.19
C MET A 1 -31.39 -1.86 11.56
N ASP A 2 -31.89 -2.00 12.77
CA ASP A 2 -33.11 -1.34 13.20
C ASP A 2 -32.87 0.17 13.33
N GLU A 3 -33.78 0.94 12.76
CA GLU A 3 -33.75 2.40 12.78
C GLU A 3 -34.22 2.90 14.15
N ILE A 4 -33.36 3.53 14.92
CA ILE A 4 -33.65 4.12 16.22
C ILE A 4 -34.13 5.56 16.00
N LYS A 5 -35.26 5.93 16.63
CA LYS A 5 -35.80 7.30 16.62
C LYS A 5 -35.60 7.95 17.97
N PHE A 6 -35.09 9.18 17.97
CA PHE A 6 -34.90 10.03 19.14
C PHE A 6 -35.05 11.51 18.76
N THR A 7 -34.97 12.44 19.69
CA THR A 7 -35.14 13.86 19.39
C THR A 7 -33.90 14.67 19.78
N ILE A 8 -33.57 15.66 18.93
CA ILE A 8 -32.57 16.69 19.21
C ILE A 8 -33.25 18.04 19.05
N ASP A 9 -33.27 18.86 20.11
CA ASP A 9 -33.96 20.18 20.16
C ASP A 9 -35.40 20.11 19.67
N GLY A 10 -36.13 19.03 20.02
CA GLY A 10 -37.51 18.78 19.60
C GLY A 10 -37.68 18.25 18.17
N ILE A 11 -36.65 18.12 17.39
CA ILE A 11 -36.65 17.57 16.02
C ILE A 11 -36.45 16.07 16.10
N GLN A 12 -37.32 15.28 15.45
CA GLN A 12 -37.14 13.82 15.35
C GLN A 12 -35.97 13.47 14.43
N VAL A 13 -35.03 12.68 14.94
CA VAL A 13 -33.78 12.28 14.28
C VAL A 13 -33.74 10.76 14.17
N LYS A 14 -33.22 10.27 13.05
CA LYS A 14 -32.98 8.85 12.79
C LYS A 14 -31.52 8.49 13.07
N ALA A 15 -31.33 7.38 13.78
CA ALA A 15 -30.01 6.82 14.09
C ALA A 15 -30.00 5.33 13.78
N GLN A 16 -28.79 4.78 13.62
CA GLN A 16 -28.55 3.34 13.54
C GLN A 16 -28.20 2.81 14.93
N GLU A 17 -28.42 1.53 15.17
CA GLU A 17 -27.96 0.90 16.40
C GLU A 17 -26.44 1.03 16.56
N GLY A 18 -25.99 1.44 17.75
CA GLY A 18 -24.58 1.70 18.04
C GLY A 18 -24.11 3.12 17.72
N ASP A 19 -24.94 3.99 17.11
CA ASP A 19 -24.57 5.38 16.91
C ASP A 19 -24.46 6.16 18.21
N THR A 20 -23.48 7.08 18.25
CA THR A 20 -23.45 8.15 19.24
C THR A 20 -24.37 9.30 18.82
N ILE A 21 -24.79 10.11 19.79
CA ILE A 21 -25.60 11.32 19.52
C ILE A 21 -24.92 12.21 18.48
N LEU A 22 -23.59 12.40 18.55
CA LEU A 22 -22.82 13.20 17.60
C LEU A 22 -22.86 12.63 16.18
N GLN A 23 -22.72 11.31 16.03
CA GLN A 23 -22.80 10.64 14.72
C GLN A 23 -24.17 10.80 14.10
N ALA A 24 -25.23 10.55 14.88
CA ALA A 24 -26.59 10.73 14.42
C ALA A 24 -26.90 12.20 14.08
N ALA A 25 -26.48 13.16 14.89
CA ALA A 25 -26.64 14.59 14.62
C ALA A 25 -25.96 14.98 13.29
N THR A 26 -24.71 14.54 13.09
CA THR A 26 -23.93 14.85 11.87
C THR A 26 -24.61 14.30 10.61
N ARG A 27 -25.14 13.05 10.63
CA ARG A 27 -25.88 12.46 9.50
C ARG A 27 -27.19 13.20 9.18
N ASN A 28 -27.79 13.82 10.17
CA ASN A 28 -29.03 14.57 10.00
C ASN A 28 -28.79 16.09 9.83
N GLY A 29 -27.53 16.53 9.59
CA GLY A 29 -27.19 17.94 9.32
C GLY A 29 -27.27 18.84 10.55
N ILE A 30 -27.32 18.31 11.77
CA ILE A 30 -27.35 19.08 13.02
C ILE A 30 -25.90 19.30 13.50
N TYR A 31 -25.49 20.56 13.55
CA TYR A 31 -24.15 20.91 13.98
C TYR A 31 -24.00 20.85 15.50
N ILE A 32 -23.06 20.05 15.99
CA ILE A 32 -22.61 20.01 17.37
C ILE A 32 -21.10 20.29 17.38
N PRO A 33 -20.63 21.38 18.00
CA PRO A 33 -19.22 21.74 18.01
C PRO A 33 -18.40 20.65 18.70
N HIS A 34 -17.29 20.25 18.08
CA HIS A 34 -16.38 19.25 18.62
C HIS A 34 -14.96 19.47 18.10
N LEU A 35 -13.95 19.01 18.85
CA LEU A 35 -12.53 19.16 18.48
C LEU A 35 -11.74 17.86 18.58
N CYS A 36 -12.01 17.01 19.57
CA CYS A 36 -11.28 15.76 19.80
C CYS A 36 -11.94 14.53 19.17
N TYR A 37 -13.00 14.70 18.38
CA TYR A 37 -13.68 13.61 17.68
C TYR A 37 -13.12 13.46 16.26
N HIS A 38 -12.85 12.21 15.87
CA HIS A 38 -12.53 11.80 14.51
C HIS A 38 -13.32 10.54 14.17
N PRO A 39 -13.97 10.43 12.99
CA PRO A 39 -14.88 9.32 12.68
C PRO A 39 -14.21 7.93 12.73
N ASP A 40 -12.93 7.84 12.40
CA ASP A 40 -12.19 6.58 12.37
C ASP A 40 -11.49 6.22 13.69
N LEU A 41 -11.67 7.03 14.74
CA LEU A 41 -11.02 6.82 16.03
C LEU A 41 -12.07 6.62 17.13
N LYS A 42 -11.68 5.89 18.17
CA LYS A 42 -12.54 5.75 19.36
C LYS A 42 -12.71 7.12 20.04
N PRO A 43 -13.95 7.57 20.31
CA PRO A 43 -14.18 8.83 21.00
C PRO A 43 -13.46 8.90 22.35
N ARG A 44 -12.98 10.09 22.73
CA ARG A 44 -12.28 10.34 24.01
C ARG A 44 -13.05 11.24 24.98
N GLY A 45 -14.03 11.99 24.50
CA GLY A 45 -14.77 12.96 25.29
C GLY A 45 -13.92 14.06 25.94
N ALA A 46 -12.65 14.24 25.50
CA ALA A 46 -11.67 15.08 26.19
C ALA A 46 -11.94 16.59 26.09
N CYS A 47 -12.35 17.09 24.91
CA CYS A 47 -12.47 18.55 24.70
C CYS A 47 -13.75 19.16 25.30
N ARG A 48 -14.76 18.36 25.65
CA ARG A 48 -16.05 18.80 26.22
C ARG A 48 -16.84 19.83 25.40
N LEU A 49 -16.50 20.07 24.15
CA LEU A 49 -17.22 20.98 23.27
C LEU A 49 -18.54 20.37 22.77
N CYS A 50 -18.63 19.06 22.73
CA CYS A 50 -19.81 18.34 22.23
C CYS A 50 -20.87 18.05 23.31
N LEU A 51 -20.87 18.74 24.44
CA LEU A 51 -21.85 18.58 25.50
C LEU A 51 -23.28 18.81 24.98
N VAL A 52 -24.21 17.98 25.38
CA VAL A 52 -25.66 18.14 25.20
C VAL A 52 -26.35 17.91 26.54
N GLU A 53 -27.54 18.44 26.72
CA GLU A 53 -28.35 18.21 27.92
C GLU A 53 -29.38 17.11 27.62
N ASN A 54 -29.40 16.07 28.46
CA ASN A 54 -30.40 14.99 28.34
C ASN A 54 -31.70 15.35 29.09
N GLU A 55 -32.71 14.51 28.98
CA GLU A 55 -34.02 14.64 29.63
C GLU A 55 -33.95 14.74 31.17
N ASP A 56 -32.93 14.20 31.81
CA ASP A 56 -32.65 14.33 33.25
C ASP A 56 -31.98 15.66 33.64
N GLY A 57 -31.77 16.58 32.70
CA GLY A 57 -31.03 17.83 32.90
C GLY A 57 -29.53 17.65 33.12
N ARG A 58 -28.93 16.49 32.73
CA ARG A 58 -27.52 16.25 32.87
C ARG A 58 -26.79 16.59 31.56
N LEU A 59 -25.59 17.21 31.70
CA LEU A 59 -24.70 17.42 30.58
C LEU A 59 -23.91 16.14 30.26
N VAL A 60 -24.07 15.61 29.05
CA VAL A 60 -23.38 14.44 28.53
C VAL A 60 -22.58 14.76 27.28
N THR A 61 -21.52 14.01 27.02
CA THR A 61 -20.71 14.15 25.79
C THR A 61 -21.39 13.42 24.65
N SER A 62 -21.84 14.16 23.62
CA SER A 62 -22.54 13.55 22.49
C SER A 62 -21.67 12.61 21.65
N CYS A 63 -20.33 12.76 21.68
CA CYS A 63 -19.41 11.89 20.96
C CYS A 63 -19.25 10.48 21.57
N GLU A 64 -19.58 10.28 22.85
CA GLU A 64 -19.45 9.00 23.56
C GLU A 64 -20.80 8.40 23.96
N THR A 65 -21.85 9.22 24.05
CA THR A 65 -23.16 8.76 24.48
C THR A 65 -23.89 8.11 23.33
N LEU A 66 -24.22 6.81 23.50
CA LEU A 66 -24.98 6.04 22.53
C LEU A 66 -26.45 6.49 22.51
N VAL A 67 -27.02 6.52 21.32
CA VAL A 67 -28.46 6.81 21.11
C VAL A 67 -29.31 5.67 21.64
N LYS A 68 -30.40 6.03 22.30
CA LYS A 68 -31.48 5.09 22.74
C LYS A 68 -32.81 5.51 22.15
N GLY A 69 -33.68 4.55 21.90
CA GLY A 69 -35.06 4.82 21.42
C GLY A 69 -35.81 5.72 22.40
N GLY A 70 -36.44 6.76 21.87
CA GLY A 70 -37.22 7.72 22.66
C GLY A 70 -36.43 8.75 23.45
N MET A 71 -35.06 8.69 23.41
CA MET A 71 -34.20 9.69 24.04
C MET A 71 -34.48 11.09 23.52
N SER A 72 -34.39 12.10 24.41
CA SER A 72 -34.48 13.52 24.03
C SER A 72 -33.26 14.27 24.54
N VAL A 73 -32.64 15.06 23.68
CA VAL A 73 -31.48 15.88 24.04
C VAL A 73 -31.62 17.31 23.52
N SER A 74 -31.08 18.25 24.28
CA SER A 74 -31.00 19.65 23.86
C SER A 74 -29.55 20.03 23.59
N THR A 75 -29.33 20.70 22.44
CA THR A 75 -28.04 21.27 22.04
C THR A 75 -28.00 22.79 22.26
N THR A 76 -29.11 23.43 22.57
CA THR A 76 -29.33 24.88 22.62
C THR A 76 -29.77 25.39 23.98
N SER A 77 -29.78 24.54 25.04
CA SER A 77 -30.10 25.03 26.37
C SER A 77 -29.03 26.02 26.85
N LYS A 78 -29.44 27.03 27.61
CA LYS A 78 -28.52 28.06 28.16
C LYS A 78 -27.38 27.43 28.93
N ARG A 79 -27.59 26.32 29.59
CA ARG A 79 -26.54 25.58 30.31
C ARG A 79 -25.54 24.95 29.37
N VAL A 80 -25.99 24.35 28.26
CA VAL A 80 -25.12 23.81 27.20
C VAL A 80 -24.29 24.93 26.56
N GLU A 81 -24.93 25.99 26.13
CA GLU A 81 -24.25 27.13 25.49
C GLU A 81 -23.18 27.76 26.39
N ASN A 82 -23.51 28.05 27.65
CA ASN A 82 -22.55 28.60 28.61
C ASN A 82 -21.35 27.67 28.84
N SER A 83 -21.62 26.37 29.02
CA SER A 83 -20.57 25.38 29.25
C SER A 83 -19.64 25.23 28.05
N ARG A 84 -20.19 25.14 26.85
CA ARG A 84 -19.40 25.04 25.60
C ARG A 84 -18.59 26.30 25.34
N LYS A 85 -19.20 27.48 25.55
CA LYS A 85 -18.51 28.81 25.39
C LYS A 85 -17.34 28.95 26.35
N MET A 86 -17.52 28.58 27.62
CA MET A 86 -16.43 28.60 28.61
C MET A 86 -15.31 27.66 28.21
N VAL A 87 -15.61 26.44 27.78
CA VAL A 87 -14.59 25.48 27.31
C VAL A 87 -13.85 26.01 26.09
N ALA A 88 -14.56 26.60 25.13
CA ALA A 88 -13.92 27.20 23.94
C ALA A 88 -12.99 28.34 24.32
N GLN A 89 -13.41 29.24 25.27
CA GLN A 89 -12.58 30.34 25.80
C GLN A 89 -11.30 29.80 26.44
N LEU A 90 -11.38 28.75 27.26
CA LEU A 90 -10.21 28.14 27.89
C LEU A 90 -9.24 27.52 26.87
N LEU A 91 -9.76 26.86 25.81
CA LEU A 91 -8.93 26.30 24.73
C LEU A 91 -8.20 27.40 23.96
N ILE A 92 -8.89 28.51 23.65
CA ILE A 92 -8.30 29.64 22.91
C ILE A 92 -7.32 30.40 23.79
N ALA A 93 -7.59 30.55 25.09
CA ALA A 93 -6.70 31.21 26.01
C ALA A 93 -5.33 30.55 26.14
N ASN A 94 -5.29 29.21 25.98
CA ASN A 94 -4.06 28.41 25.99
C ASN A 94 -3.48 28.13 24.60
N HIS A 95 -3.92 28.85 23.56
CA HIS A 95 -3.49 28.70 22.19
C HIS A 95 -2.80 29.98 21.67
N GLU A 96 -1.70 29.81 20.93
CA GLU A 96 -1.07 30.94 20.24
C GLU A 96 -1.99 31.43 19.12
N SER A 97 -2.63 32.58 19.33
CA SER A 97 -3.73 33.07 18.49
C SER A 97 -3.28 33.94 17.31
N GLU A 98 -2.11 33.67 16.72
CA GLU A 98 -1.61 34.35 15.53
C GLU A 98 -2.22 33.80 14.24
N CYS A 99 -3.54 33.88 14.12
CA CYS A 99 -4.29 33.26 13.03
C CYS A 99 -3.89 33.78 11.65
N LEU A 100 -3.52 35.05 11.49
CA LEU A 100 -3.19 35.67 10.21
C LEU A 100 -1.95 35.06 9.54
N THR A 101 -0.97 34.64 10.35
CA THR A 101 0.28 34.02 9.90
C THR A 101 0.25 32.50 9.97
N CYS A 102 -0.80 31.91 10.55
CA CYS A 102 -0.93 30.48 10.71
C CYS A 102 -1.22 29.77 9.39
N ALA A 103 -0.48 28.70 9.10
CA ALA A 103 -0.67 27.88 7.91
C ALA A 103 -2.09 27.24 7.81
N GLN A 104 -2.82 27.12 8.93
CA GLN A 104 -4.19 26.60 8.99
C GLN A 104 -5.26 27.71 8.98
N ASN A 105 -4.91 28.95 8.71
CA ASN A 105 -5.89 30.04 8.63
C ASN A 105 -7.02 29.71 7.66
N ASN A 106 -8.27 29.95 8.07
CA ASN A 106 -9.52 29.60 7.38
C ASN A 106 -9.77 28.08 7.17
N GLN A 107 -8.97 27.20 7.81
CA GLN A 107 -9.17 25.75 7.80
C GLN A 107 -9.10 25.16 9.22
N CYS A 108 -8.94 26.00 10.23
CA CYS A 108 -8.76 25.61 11.63
C CYS A 108 -10.11 25.42 12.32
N LYS A 109 -10.38 24.23 12.87
CA LYS A 109 -11.62 23.96 13.62
C LYS A 109 -11.75 24.82 14.90
N LEU A 110 -10.63 25.20 15.53
CA LEU A 110 -10.69 26.10 16.69
C LEU A 110 -11.13 27.50 16.28
N GLN A 111 -10.70 27.99 15.12
CA GLN A 111 -11.12 29.27 14.55
C GLN A 111 -12.62 29.27 14.21
N GLU A 112 -13.11 28.18 13.62
CA GLU A 112 -14.54 27.97 13.36
C GLU A 112 -15.36 28.01 14.65
N ILE A 113 -14.93 27.32 15.70
CA ILE A 113 -15.58 27.28 17.01
C ILE A 113 -15.55 28.67 17.68
N ALA A 114 -14.44 29.40 17.60
CA ALA A 114 -14.33 30.77 18.11
C ALA A 114 -15.36 31.68 17.45
N SER A 115 -15.47 31.62 16.13
CA SER A 115 -16.48 32.35 15.35
C SER A 115 -17.90 31.99 15.73
N PHE A 116 -18.20 30.68 15.86
CA PHE A 116 -19.52 30.18 16.24
C PHE A 116 -20.02 30.72 17.58
N PHE A 117 -19.12 30.87 18.57
CA PHE A 117 -19.46 31.41 19.91
C PHE A 117 -19.25 32.92 20.04
N GLY A 118 -18.80 33.63 19.01
CA GLY A 118 -18.50 35.05 19.04
C GLY A 118 -17.43 35.37 20.12
N ILE A 119 -16.35 34.58 20.14
CA ILE A 119 -15.26 34.78 21.13
C ILE A 119 -14.23 35.77 20.56
N GLU A 120 -14.09 36.89 21.23
CA GLU A 120 -13.11 37.93 20.92
C GLU A 120 -11.94 37.90 21.93
N ASN A 121 -10.81 38.45 21.55
CA ASN A 121 -9.61 38.46 22.40
C ASN A 121 -9.83 39.11 23.77
N GLU A 122 -10.68 40.15 23.86
CA GLU A 122 -11.04 40.83 25.09
C GLU A 122 -11.75 39.87 26.09
N ASN A 123 -12.51 38.93 25.60
CA ASN A 123 -13.28 37.96 26.40
C ASN A 123 -12.40 36.90 27.08
N ILE A 124 -11.15 36.77 26.66
CA ILE A 124 -10.25 35.71 27.15
C ILE A 124 -8.96 36.24 27.80
N SER A 125 -8.77 37.56 27.84
CA SER A 125 -7.55 38.18 28.37
C SER A 125 -7.24 37.74 29.80
N ASN A 126 -8.27 37.65 30.65
CA ASN A 126 -8.14 37.22 32.05
C ASN A 126 -7.93 35.71 32.25
N LEU A 127 -8.10 34.91 31.18
CA LEU A 127 -7.95 33.45 31.20
C LEU A 127 -6.58 33.02 30.64
N ARG A 128 -5.82 33.96 30.07
CA ARG A 128 -4.52 33.65 29.46
C ARG A 128 -3.46 33.39 30.53
N HIS A 129 -2.74 32.32 30.36
CA HIS A 129 -1.51 32.01 31.08
C HIS A 129 -0.30 32.12 30.14
N SER A 130 0.92 32.06 30.70
CA SER A 130 2.12 31.93 29.86
C SER A 130 2.03 30.67 29.01
N LEU A 131 2.18 30.84 27.68
CA LEU A 131 2.22 29.71 26.76
C LEU A 131 3.44 28.85 27.04
N LEU A 132 3.31 27.56 26.72
CA LEU A 132 4.39 26.61 26.86
C LEU A 132 5.59 27.03 25.98
N GLU A 133 6.75 27.28 26.59
CA GLU A 133 7.98 27.62 25.88
C GLU A 133 8.67 26.35 25.38
N VAL A 134 8.18 25.81 24.25
CA VAL A 134 8.76 24.65 23.57
C VAL A 134 9.15 25.08 22.16
N PRO A 135 10.38 24.75 21.71
CA PRO A 135 10.80 25.06 20.36
C PRO A 135 9.95 24.33 19.32
N VAL A 136 9.79 24.95 18.17
CA VAL A 136 9.16 24.29 17.02
C VAL A 136 10.07 23.16 16.55
N ASP A 137 9.52 21.96 16.42
CA ASP A 137 10.25 20.80 15.90
C ASP A 137 10.14 20.77 14.38
N GLU A 138 11.25 21.09 13.72
CA GLU A 138 11.42 21.12 12.26
C GLU A 138 12.23 19.92 11.73
N SER A 139 12.55 18.96 12.59
CA SER A 139 13.41 17.82 12.23
C SER A 139 12.86 16.97 11.11
N ASN A 140 11.51 16.81 11.00
CA ASN A 140 10.91 16.04 9.93
C ASN A 140 11.01 16.78 8.58
N PRO A 141 11.44 16.13 7.49
CA PRO A 141 11.58 16.79 6.18
C PRO A 141 10.25 17.28 5.58
N PHE A 142 9.10 16.72 5.97
CA PHE A 142 7.82 16.96 5.32
C PHE A 142 6.85 17.85 6.10
N PHE A 143 6.99 17.92 7.43
CA PHE A 143 6.07 18.70 8.27
C PHE A 143 6.77 19.29 9.48
N THR A 144 6.17 20.33 10.06
CA THR A 144 6.61 20.95 11.32
C THR A 144 5.64 20.63 12.44
N ARG A 145 6.14 20.66 13.68
CA ARG A 145 5.39 20.42 14.89
C ARG A 145 5.55 21.61 15.84
N ASP A 146 4.52 22.44 15.95
CA ASP A 146 4.45 23.64 16.80
C ASP A 146 3.48 23.38 17.96
N LEU A 147 4.01 23.03 19.12
CA LEU A 147 3.21 22.66 20.28
C LEU A 147 2.54 23.84 20.98
N LYS A 148 2.94 25.09 20.71
CA LYS A 148 2.24 26.29 21.19
C LYS A 148 0.83 26.43 20.62
N LYS A 149 0.59 25.78 19.45
CA LYS A 149 -0.71 25.71 18.77
C LYS A 149 -1.49 24.45 19.09
N CYS A 150 -0.99 23.59 20.01
CA CYS A 150 -1.63 22.34 20.34
C CYS A 150 -2.76 22.54 21.36
N VAL A 151 -3.95 22.00 21.06
CA VAL A 151 -5.14 22.00 21.94
C VAL A 151 -5.32 20.68 22.70
N LEU A 152 -4.31 19.83 22.73
CA LEU A 152 -4.31 18.53 23.45
C LEU A 152 -5.50 17.61 23.14
N CYS A 153 -6.06 17.69 21.94
CA CYS A 153 -7.21 16.87 21.53
C CYS A 153 -6.88 15.37 21.47
N GLY A 154 -5.60 15.01 21.28
CA GLY A 154 -5.11 13.62 21.24
C GLY A 154 -5.41 12.85 19.96
N ILE A 155 -5.99 13.47 18.93
CA ILE A 155 -6.29 12.81 17.65
C ILE A 155 -4.99 12.25 17.02
N CYS A 156 -3.92 13.06 16.98
CA CYS A 156 -2.63 12.63 16.43
C CYS A 156 -2.03 11.43 17.16
N VAL A 157 -2.16 11.36 18.48
CA VAL A 157 -1.71 10.23 19.32
C VAL A 157 -2.49 8.97 18.96
N GLN A 158 -3.83 9.06 18.95
CA GLN A 158 -4.66 7.90 18.58
C GLN A 158 -4.43 7.46 17.13
N THR A 159 -4.26 8.41 16.20
CA THR A 159 -3.94 8.09 14.81
C THR A 159 -2.62 7.31 14.74
N CYS A 160 -1.58 7.78 15.43
CA CYS A 160 -0.27 7.14 15.42
C CYS A 160 -0.27 5.77 16.12
N ARG A 161 -0.96 5.66 17.26
CA ARG A 161 -1.00 4.44 18.07
C ARG A 161 -2.04 3.44 17.57
N ASP A 162 -3.31 3.88 17.48
CA ASP A 162 -4.42 2.94 17.33
C ASP A 162 -4.69 2.58 15.87
N ARG A 163 -4.37 3.49 14.94
CA ARG A 163 -4.58 3.29 13.49
C ARG A 163 -3.36 2.75 12.78
N LEU A 164 -2.19 3.33 13.07
CA LEU A 164 -0.93 2.99 12.41
C LEU A 164 -0.16 1.88 13.12
N GLY A 165 -0.39 1.71 14.44
CA GLY A 165 0.38 0.79 15.28
C GLY A 165 1.82 1.25 15.59
N VAL A 166 2.19 2.50 15.24
CA VAL A 166 3.58 3.01 15.33
C VAL A 166 3.90 3.58 16.71
N SER A 167 2.96 4.31 17.35
CA SER A 167 3.14 4.93 18.67
C SER A 167 4.39 5.83 18.81
N ALA A 168 4.70 6.63 17.76
CA ALA A 168 5.85 7.53 17.80
C ALA A 168 5.67 8.71 18.74
N ILE A 169 4.43 9.08 19.04
CA ILE A 169 4.06 10.22 19.90
C ILE A 169 3.00 9.81 20.91
N ASP A 170 3.08 10.38 22.13
CA ASP A 170 2.07 10.22 23.16
C ASP A 170 2.00 11.49 24.03
N PHE A 171 1.09 11.51 25.02
CA PHE A 171 1.05 12.55 26.03
C PHE A 171 2.22 12.37 26.99
N GLY A 172 2.96 13.46 27.21
CA GLY A 172 3.99 13.52 28.22
C GLY A 172 3.75 14.66 29.20
N PHE A 173 4.46 14.61 30.35
CA PHE A 173 4.35 15.56 31.43
C PHE A 173 2.96 15.59 32.07
N ARG A 174 2.65 16.58 32.90
CA ARG A 174 1.35 16.69 33.56
C ARG A 174 0.99 18.14 33.87
N GLY A 175 -0.30 18.39 34.11
CA GLY A 175 -0.81 19.74 34.40
C GLY A 175 -0.60 20.68 33.21
N TYR A 176 -0.13 21.90 33.48
CA TYR A 176 0.12 22.90 32.42
C TYR A 176 1.27 22.54 31.49
N GLU A 177 2.17 21.67 31.92
CA GLU A 177 3.28 21.18 31.07
C GLU A 177 2.90 20.06 30.16
N THR A 178 1.67 19.54 30.26
CA THR A 178 1.21 18.44 29.38
C THR A 178 1.36 18.83 27.92
N ARG A 179 2.06 18.00 27.17
CA ARG A 179 2.23 18.15 25.72
C ARG A 179 2.30 16.82 25.00
N ILE A 180 2.11 16.84 23.70
CA ILE A 180 2.33 15.69 22.85
C ILE A 180 3.83 15.57 22.59
N THR A 181 4.43 14.45 22.97
CA THR A 181 5.88 14.27 22.92
C THR A 181 6.25 12.92 22.32
N THR A 182 7.50 12.79 21.95
CA THR A 182 8.17 11.54 21.59
C THR A 182 8.79 10.90 22.84
N LEU A 183 9.29 9.69 22.75
CA LEU A 183 10.06 9.09 23.85
C LEU A 183 11.26 9.97 24.18
N MET A 184 11.42 10.30 25.48
CA MET A 184 12.47 11.19 26.00
C MET A 184 12.46 12.62 25.43
N ASP A 185 11.32 13.07 24.91
CA ASP A 185 11.12 14.40 24.31
C ASP A 185 12.09 14.76 23.18
N LYS A 186 12.53 13.76 22.42
CA LYS A 186 13.44 13.91 21.28
C LYS A 186 12.73 14.55 20.08
N PRO A 187 13.48 15.13 19.13
CA PRO A 187 12.94 15.51 17.82
C PRO A 187 12.19 14.36 17.14
N ILE A 188 11.13 14.66 16.39
CA ILE A 188 10.25 13.62 15.80
C ILE A 188 11.01 12.68 14.85
N LEU A 189 12.03 13.17 14.15
CA LEU A 189 12.85 12.37 13.25
C LEU A 189 13.73 11.33 13.97
N GLU A 190 14.06 11.58 15.25
CA GLU A 190 14.85 10.67 16.08
C GLU A 190 14.00 9.62 16.80
N SER A 191 12.68 9.64 16.59
CA SER A 191 11.75 8.63 17.09
C SER A 191 11.50 7.55 16.05
N ASN A 192 10.64 6.58 16.37
CA ASN A 192 10.16 5.58 15.41
C ASN A 192 9.11 6.11 14.42
N CYS A 193 9.05 7.43 14.19
CA CYS A 193 8.11 8.04 13.26
C CYS A 193 8.40 7.62 11.81
N VAL A 194 7.41 7.04 11.14
CA VAL A 194 7.48 6.63 9.72
C VAL A 194 7.15 7.77 8.74
N SER A 195 7.05 9.00 9.20
CA SER A 195 6.82 10.22 8.40
C SER A 195 5.59 10.18 7.47
N CYS A 196 4.58 9.37 7.79
CA CYS A 196 3.41 9.17 6.91
C CYS A 196 2.50 10.40 6.77
N GLY A 197 2.56 11.37 7.72
CA GLY A 197 1.75 12.59 7.71
C GLY A 197 0.27 12.40 8.10
N GLU A 198 -0.17 11.21 8.53
CA GLU A 198 -1.57 11.00 8.96
C GLU A 198 -1.95 11.85 10.18
N CYS A 199 -1.03 12.03 11.12
CA CYS A 199 -1.21 12.94 12.25
C CYS A 199 -1.34 14.42 11.83
N VAL A 200 -0.69 14.81 10.74
CA VAL A 200 -0.79 16.16 10.15
C VAL A 200 -2.18 16.38 9.55
N VAL A 201 -2.66 15.42 8.75
CA VAL A 201 -4.01 15.47 8.15
C VAL A 201 -5.11 15.46 9.20
N ALA A 202 -4.93 14.70 10.27
CA ALA A 202 -5.91 14.58 11.34
C ALA A 202 -5.88 15.74 12.36
N CYS A 203 -4.85 16.60 12.34
CA CYS A 203 -4.74 17.71 13.28
C CYS A 203 -5.81 18.78 13.01
N PRO A 204 -6.69 19.09 13.98
CA PRO A 204 -7.77 20.06 13.77
C PRO A 204 -7.31 21.51 13.84
N VAL A 205 -6.03 21.75 14.17
CA VAL A 205 -5.44 23.09 14.37
C VAL A 205 -4.06 23.19 13.71
N GLY A 206 -3.38 24.35 13.82
CA GLY A 206 -2.08 24.59 13.21
C GLY A 206 -0.87 24.00 13.96
N ALA A 207 -1.06 23.02 14.85
CA ALA A 207 0.03 22.41 15.61
C ALA A 207 0.90 21.44 14.79
N LEU A 208 0.34 20.81 13.78
CA LEU A 208 1.03 19.96 12.81
C LEU A 208 0.68 20.46 11.42
N VAL A 209 1.67 20.92 10.66
CA VAL A 209 1.46 21.51 9.33
C VAL A 209 2.51 21.02 8.34
N PRO A 210 2.14 20.77 7.07
CA PRO A 210 3.12 20.43 6.05
C PRO A 210 4.06 21.61 5.79
N LYS A 211 5.35 21.34 5.54
CA LYS A 211 6.34 22.36 5.18
C LYS A 211 6.02 23.01 3.83
N GLU A 212 5.62 22.19 2.86
CA GLU A 212 5.11 22.66 1.58
C GLU A 212 3.59 22.78 1.67
N ASN A 213 3.08 23.99 1.84
CA ASN A 213 1.65 24.27 1.99
C ASN A 213 1.13 25.19 0.87
N GLN A 214 1.50 24.87 -0.37
CA GLN A 214 0.96 25.58 -1.53
C GLN A 214 -0.41 25.03 -1.91
N LYS A 215 -1.38 25.92 -2.16
CA LYS A 215 -2.70 25.48 -2.66
C LYS A 215 -2.61 25.13 -4.13
N PRO A 216 -3.04 23.94 -4.54
CA PRO A 216 -3.11 23.58 -5.95
C PRO A 216 -4.22 24.39 -6.65
N SER A 217 -4.01 24.66 -7.93
CA SER A 217 -5.04 25.26 -8.80
C SER A 217 -6.10 24.25 -9.24
N ARG A 218 -5.71 22.98 -9.35
CA ARG A 218 -6.60 21.85 -9.62
C ARG A 218 -6.07 20.57 -8.99
N GLU A 219 -6.95 19.61 -8.76
CA GLU A 219 -6.62 18.28 -8.29
C GLU A 219 -7.15 17.21 -9.25
N VAL A 220 -6.38 16.19 -9.49
CA VAL A 220 -6.76 15.08 -10.36
C VAL A 220 -6.69 13.77 -9.58
N LYS A 221 -7.80 13.02 -9.58
CA LYS A 221 -7.90 11.70 -8.97
C LYS A 221 -7.14 10.67 -9.79
N THR A 222 -6.26 9.90 -9.16
CA THR A 222 -5.49 8.83 -9.79
C THR A 222 -5.15 7.74 -8.76
N THR A 223 -4.32 6.76 -9.16
CA THR A 223 -3.89 5.64 -8.31
C THR A 223 -2.42 5.79 -7.96
N CYS A 224 -2.07 5.47 -6.72
CA CYS A 224 -0.69 5.49 -6.22
C CYS A 224 0.17 4.44 -6.94
N THR A 225 1.41 4.83 -7.32
CA THR A 225 2.35 4.00 -8.09
C THR A 225 3.37 3.23 -7.24
N TYR A 226 3.25 3.20 -5.89
CA TYR A 226 4.34 2.69 -5.07
C TYR A 226 4.25 1.21 -4.72
N CYS A 227 3.11 0.72 -4.25
CA CYS A 227 2.99 -0.69 -3.86
C CYS A 227 1.66 -1.31 -4.28
N GLY A 228 1.57 -2.63 -4.15
CA GLY A 228 0.42 -3.42 -4.56
C GLY A 228 -0.90 -3.15 -3.81
N VAL A 229 -0.92 -2.25 -2.83
CA VAL A 229 -2.18 -1.80 -2.20
C VAL A 229 -3.01 -0.97 -3.17
N GLY A 230 -2.37 -0.13 -4.02
CA GLY A 230 -3.08 0.68 -5.00
C GLY A 230 -3.97 1.74 -4.37
N CYS A 231 -3.46 2.55 -3.43
CA CYS A 231 -4.22 3.61 -2.77
C CYS A 231 -4.73 4.65 -3.77
N GLY A 232 -6.00 5.06 -3.62
CA GLY A 232 -6.55 6.20 -4.35
C GLY A 232 -6.01 7.52 -3.80
N LEU A 233 -5.62 8.41 -4.69
CA LEU A 233 -5.11 9.73 -4.31
C LEU A 233 -5.51 10.81 -5.30
N TYR A 234 -5.45 12.05 -4.85
CA TYR A 234 -5.53 13.25 -5.68
C TYR A 234 -4.15 13.89 -5.73
N LEU A 235 -3.65 14.12 -6.93
CA LEU A 235 -2.45 14.92 -7.17
C LEU A 235 -2.85 16.37 -7.43
N GLY A 236 -2.30 17.28 -6.65
CA GLY A 236 -2.54 18.71 -6.74
C GLY A 236 -1.53 19.38 -7.68
N VAL A 237 -2.03 20.18 -8.61
CA VAL A 237 -1.25 20.80 -9.69
C VAL A 237 -1.29 22.32 -9.58
N ARG A 238 -0.15 22.95 -9.82
CA ARG A 238 -0.02 24.39 -10.00
C ARG A 238 0.87 24.69 -11.22
N GLY A 239 0.28 25.31 -12.24
CA GLY A 239 0.90 25.32 -13.56
C GLY A 239 1.01 23.91 -14.13
N GLU A 240 2.18 23.51 -14.58
CA GLU A 240 2.48 22.15 -15.07
C GLU A 240 3.25 21.32 -14.02
N LYS A 241 3.27 21.73 -12.74
CA LYS A 241 3.99 21.01 -11.66
C LYS A 241 3.03 20.39 -10.66
N ILE A 242 3.32 19.17 -10.25
CA ILE A 242 2.66 18.50 -9.13
C ILE A 242 3.31 19.01 -7.85
N ILE A 243 2.48 19.55 -6.96
CA ILE A 243 2.93 20.21 -5.71
C ILE A 243 2.39 19.57 -4.45
N SER A 244 1.42 18.67 -4.56
CA SER A 244 0.84 17.99 -3.40
C SER A 244 0.20 16.67 -3.77
N ALA A 245 0.04 15.80 -2.77
CA ALA A 245 -0.76 14.59 -2.85
C ALA A 245 -1.62 14.44 -1.59
N ARG A 246 -2.91 14.16 -1.75
CA ARG A 246 -3.80 13.79 -0.65
C ARG A 246 -4.57 12.51 -0.96
N GLY A 247 -4.94 11.76 0.07
CA GLY A 247 -5.71 10.53 -0.10
C GLY A 247 -7.15 10.81 -0.56
N ASP A 248 -7.70 9.84 -1.29
CA ASP A 248 -9.10 9.84 -1.69
C ASP A 248 -9.97 9.21 -0.59
N PRO A 249 -10.82 9.98 0.11
CA PRO A 249 -11.64 9.46 1.20
C PRO A 249 -12.69 8.45 0.74
N GLU A 250 -13.09 8.50 -0.53
CA GLU A 250 -14.07 7.58 -1.11
C GLU A 250 -13.44 6.28 -1.63
N HIS A 251 -12.11 6.20 -1.63
CA HIS A 251 -11.43 5.00 -2.12
C HIS A 251 -11.65 3.82 -1.16
N PRO A 252 -12.16 2.66 -1.63
CA PRO A 252 -12.59 1.57 -0.77
C PRO A 252 -11.47 1.03 0.11
N LEU A 253 -10.25 0.89 -0.42
CA LEU A 253 -9.13 0.31 0.30
C LEU A 253 -8.44 1.30 1.23
N SER A 254 -8.05 2.46 0.72
CA SER A 254 -7.26 3.43 1.47
C SER A 254 -8.07 4.38 2.34
N LYS A 255 -9.37 4.61 2.00
CA LYS A 255 -10.29 5.50 2.75
C LYS A 255 -9.63 6.83 3.16
N GLY A 256 -8.91 7.45 2.22
CA GLY A 256 -8.20 8.71 2.43
C GLY A 256 -6.81 8.60 3.06
N ASN A 257 -6.37 7.41 3.45
CA ASN A 257 -5.05 7.21 4.06
C ASN A 257 -3.96 7.07 3.01
N LEU A 258 -2.80 7.61 3.31
CA LEU A 258 -1.58 7.46 2.54
C LEU A 258 -0.38 7.21 3.47
N CYS A 259 0.60 6.48 2.98
CA CYS A 259 1.92 6.40 3.64
C CYS A 259 2.82 7.55 3.16
N VAL A 260 4.04 7.63 3.70
CA VAL A 260 5.05 8.62 3.32
C VAL A 260 5.28 8.66 1.80
N LYS A 261 5.37 7.49 1.15
CA LYS A 261 5.61 7.40 -0.30
C LYS A 261 4.46 8.00 -1.11
N GLY A 262 3.22 7.60 -0.82
CA GLY A 262 2.05 8.12 -1.53
C GLY A 262 1.78 9.59 -1.29
N ARG A 263 2.11 10.11 -0.09
CA ARG A 263 1.86 11.50 0.29
C ARG A 263 2.94 12.47 -0.17
N TYR A 264 4.21 12.08 -0.13
CA TYR A 264 5.34 12.97 -0.36
C TYR A 264 6.27 12.53 -1.50
N GLY A 265 6.12 11.31 -2.00
CA GLY A 265 7.03 10.72 -2.98
C GLY A 265 6.78 11.12 -4.43
N PHE A 266 6.05 12.19 -4.73
CA PHE A 266 5.76 12.64 -6.10
C PHE A 266 6.85 13.50 -6.73
N ASN A 267 7.87 13.91 -5.99
CA ASN A 267 8.90 14.84 -6.46
C ASN A 267 9.70 14.32 -7.66
N PHE A 268 9.82 12.99 -7.81
CA PHE A 268 10.52 12.39 -8.96
C PHE A 268 9.88 12.79 -10.31
N ILE A 269 8.56 13.09 -10.34
CA ILE A 269 7.85 13.43 -11.57
C ILE A 269 8.38 14.73 -12.20
N ASN A 270 8.69 15.72 -11.34
CA ASN A 270 9.21 17.03 -11.77
C ASN A 270 10.73 17.17 -11.53
N HIS A 271 11.44 16.06 -11.31
CA HIS A 271 12.87 16.11 -11.01
C HIS A 271 13.68 16.69 -12.20
N PRO A 272 14.69 17.54 -11.97
CA PRO A 272 15.47 18.12 -13.09
C PRO A 272 16.25 17.09 -13.91
N ASP A 273 16.61 15.94 -13.31
CA ASP A 273 17.36 14.88 -13.98
C ASP A 273 16.46 13.96 -14.84
N ARG A 274 15.16 14.28 -15.01
CA ARG A 274 14.28 13.54 -15.90
C ARG A 274 14.81 13.58 -17.33
N LEU A 275 14.80 12.42 -17.99
CA LEU A 275 15.07 12.33 -19.42
C LEU A 275 14.01 13.09 -20.20
N ASN A 276 14.44 14.00 -21.08
CA ASN A 276 13.57 14.89 -21.83
C ASN A 276 13.57 14.59 -23.33
N LYS A 277 14.66 14.04 -23.85
CA LYS A 277 14.83 13.70 -25.28
C LYS A 277 15.41 12.29 -25.42
N PRO A 278 15.18 11.63 -26.56
CA PRO A 278 15.88 10.39 -26.88
C PRO A 278 17.39 10.61 -26.99
N LEU A 279 18.15 9.60 -26.59
CA LEU A 279 19.62 9.63 -26.59
C LEU A 279 20.16 8.45 -27.38
N ILE A 280 21.01 8.72 -28.38
CA ILE A 280 21.75 7.67 -29.11
C ILE A 280 23.23 7.72 -28.67
N LYS A 281 23.79 6.55 -28.36
CA LYS A 281 25.23 6.43 -28.03
C LYS A 281 26.06 6.43 -29.30
N LYS A 282 26.81 7.51 -29.56
CA LYS A 282 27.72 7.66 -30.68
C LYS A 282 29.16 7.81 -30.16
N ASN A 283 30.07 6.97 -30.62
CA ASN A 283 31.51 7.01 -30.21
C ASN A 283 31.70 6.96 -28.68
N GLY A 284 30.84 6.23 -27.97
CA GLY A 284 30.92 6.08 -26.51
C GLY A 284 30.24 7.20 -25.68
N ALA A 285 29.71 8.25 -26.33
CA ALA A 285 28.98 9.33 -25.68
C ALA A 285 27.50 9.36 -26.12
N PHE A 286 26.61 9.78 -25.22
CA PHE A 286 25.20 9.99 -25.56
C PHE A 286 24.98 11.35 -26.21
N GLU A 287 24.28 11.36 -27.32
CA GLU A 287 23.85 12.56 -28.02
C GLU A 287 22.32 12.62 -28.04
N GLU A 288 21.74 13.79 -27.71
CA GLU A 288 20.30 14.04 -27.88
C GLU A 288 19.93 14.04 -29.36
N VAL A 289 18.82 13.36 -29.67
CA VAL A 289 18.30 13.31 -31.04
C VAL A 289 16.78 13.56 -31.02
N GLU A 290 16.22 13.89 -32.18
CA GLU A 290 14.79 14.02 -32.35
C GLU A 290 14.10 12.63 -32.43
N TRP A 291 12.81 12.56 -32.08
CA TRP A 291 12.08 11.29 -32.05
C TRP A 291 12.11 10.52 -33.37
N ASP A 292 12.00 11.20 -34.52
CA ASP A 292 12.01 10.51 -35.82
C ASP A 292 13.35 9.79 -36.05
N GLU A 293 14.47 10.41 -35.70
CA GLU A 293 15.80 9.81 -35.82
C GLU A 293 15.92 8.61 -34.88
N ALA A 294 15.47 8.75 -33.62
CA ALA A 294 15.54 7.69 -32.61
C ALA A 294 14.70 6.46 -33.02
N LEU A 295 13.47 6.69 -33.47
CA LEU A 295 12.54 5.62 -33.88
C LEU A 295 13.02 4.92 -35.15
N GLU A 296 13.57 5.66 -36.10
CA GLU A 296 14.17 5.12 -37.33
C GLU A 296 15.41 4.26 -36.99
N PHE A 297 16.29 4.77 -36.12
CA PHE A 297 17.44 4.05 -35.64
C PHE A 297 17.03 2.73 -34.92
N ALA A 298 16.05 2.78 -34.04
CA ALA A 298 15.51 1.60 -33.37
C ALA A 298 15.00 0.57 -34.38
N ALA A 299 14.14 0.98 -35.31
CA ALA A 299 13.52 0.10 -36.30
C ALA A 299 14.57 -0.54 -37.23
N GLN A 300 15.53 0.23 -37.75
CA GLN A 300 16.61 -0.26 -38.60
C GLN A 300 17.54 -1.26 -37.90
N LYS A 301 17.79 -1.02 -36.62
CA LYS A 301 18.62 -1.93 -35.82
C LYS A 301 17.84 -3.20 -35.45
N LEU A 302 16.63 -3.09 -34.93
CA LEU A 302 15.82 -4.22 -34.50
C LEU A 302 15.43 -5.14 -35.66
N SER A 303 15.26 -4.62 -36.89
CA SER A 303 14.95 -5.44 -38.08
C SER A 303 16.04 -6.45 -38.46
N LYS A 304 17.25 -6.31 -37.90
CA LYS A 304 18.35 -7.28 -38.09
C LYS A 304 18.27 -8.48 -37.16
N TYR A 305 17.43 -8.37 -36.12
CA TYR A 305 17.27 -9.38 -35.09
C TYR A 305 15.83 -9.86 -35.07
N GLY A 306 15.60 -11.05 -34.56
CA GLY A 306 14.26 -11.62 -34.41
C GLY A 306 14.33 -13.04 -33.87
N ASN A 307 13.18 -13.63 -33.62
CA ASN A 307 13.06 -14.95 -33.02
C ASN A 307 13.90 -15.05 -31.72
N ASN A 308 14.76 -16.04 -31.63
CA ASN A 308 15.53 -16.31 -30.42
C ASN A 308 16.69 -15.34 -30.17
N SER A 309 17.01 -14.44 -31.11
CA SER A 309 18.09 -13.46 -30.94
C SER A 309 17.63 -12.15 -30.27
N PHE A 310 16.36 -12.03 -29.91
CA PHE A 310 15.78 -10.88 -29.23
C PHE A 310 15.13 -11.28 -27.90
N SER A 311 15.17 -10.37 -26.93
CA SER A 311 14.43 -10.46 -25.68
C SER A 311 13.95 -9.10 -25.18
N ALA A 312 12.90 -9.11 -24.33
CA ALA A 312 12.38 -7.91 -23.70
C ALA A 312 12.20 -8.11 -22.19
N ILE A 313 12.45 -7.07 -21.41
CA ILE A 313 12.14 -6.99 -19.99
C ILE A 313 11.09 -5.90 -19.80
N SER A 314 9.96 -6.29 -19.23
CA SER A 314 8.81 -5.43 -18.93
C SER A 314 8.82 -5.02 -17.46
N SER A 315 7.99 -4.03 -17.11
CA SER A 315 8.01 -3.44 -15.77
C SER A 315 6.68 -3.61 -15.01
N ALA A 316 6.80 -4.01 -13.77
CA ALA A 316 5.72 -3.96 -12.80
C ALA A 316 5.37 -2.53 -12.31
N ARG A 317 6.04 -1.50 -12.83
CA ARG A 317 5.77 -0.07 -12.56
C ARG A 317 4.98 0.61 -13.68
N CYS A 318 5.02 0.04 -14.88
CA CYS A 318 4.30 0.52 -16.05
C CYS A 318 2.82 0.12 -16.00
N THR A 319 1.98 0.79 -16.81
CA THR A 319 0.54 0.48 -16.88
C THR A 319 0.28 -0.87 -17.55
N ASN A 320 -0.95 -1.37 -17.41
CA ASN A 320 -1.38 -2.58 -18.10
C ASN A 320 -1.26 -2.42 -19.63
N GLU A 321 -1.58 -1.24 -20.13
CA GLU A 321 -1.52 -0.89 -21.54
C GLU A 321 -0.08 -0.91 -22.06
N ASP A 322 0.87 -0.35 -21.31
CA ASP A 322 2.30 -0.37 -21.66
C ASP A 322 2.82 -1.82 -21.72
N ASN A 323 2.51 -2.61 -20.69
CA ASN A 323 2.89 -4.02 -20.59
C ASN A 323 2.27 -4.85 -21.71
N TYR A 324 0.98 -4.62 -22.03
CA TYR A 324 0.31 -5.34 -23.12
C TYR A 324 0.96 -5.05 -24.48
N VAL A 325 1.31 -3.78 -24.75
CA VAL A 325 1.91 -3.43 -26.02
C VAL A 325 3.32 -4.01 -26.16
N LEU A 326 4.14 -3.98 -25.11
CA LEU A 326 5.49 -4.55 -25.15
C LEU A 326 5.47 -6.08 -25.38
N GLN A 327 4.61 -6.82 -24.67
CA GLN A 327 4.52 -8.25 -24.90
C GLN A 327 3.98 -8.62 -26.28
N LYS A 328 3.03 -7.81 -26.80
CA LYS A 328 2.52 -7.99 -28.16
C LYS A 328 3.60 -7.70 -29.19
N PHE A 329 4.38 -6.63 -29.03
CA PHE A 329 5.52 -6.30 -29.87
C PHE A 329 6.54 -7.44 -29.91
N THR A 330 6.93 -7.96 -28.74
CA THR A 330 7.90 -9.06 -28.61
C THR A 330 7.43 -10.33 -29.34
N ARG A 331 6.15 -10.67 -29.22
CA ARG A 331 5.60 -11.91 -29.82
C ARG A 331 5.27 -11.75 -31.30
N LEU A 332 4.69 -10.61 -31.67
CA LEU A 332 4.17 -10.37 -32.99
C LEU A 332 5.26 -9.88 -33.96
N VAL A 333 5.99 -8.82 -33.55
CA VAL A 333 6.98 -8.15 -34.41
C VAL A 333 8.33 -8.87 -34.37
N MET A 334 8.80 -9.19 -33.13
CA MET A 334 10.10 -9.85 -32.97
C MET A 334 10.03 -11.38 -33.03
N GLY A 335 8.83 -11.99 -33.05
CA GLY A 335 8.62 -13.42 -33.29
C GLY A 335 9.08 -14.34 -32.15
N THR A 336 9.21 -13.84 -30.93
CA THR A 336 9.70 -14.65 -29.78
C THR A 336 8.83 -14.49 -28.54
N ASN A 337 8.90 -15.48 -27.64
CA ASN A 337 8.29 -15.41 -26.30
C ASN A 337 9.32 -15.05 -25.21
N ASN A 338 10.51 -14.59 -25.56
CA ASN A 338 11.54 -14.13 -24.62
C ASN A 338 11.14 -12.78 -24.03
N ILE A 339 10.12 -12.79 -23.18
CA ILE A 339 9.66 -11.64 -22.40
C ILE A 339 9.37 -12.06 -20.98
N ASP A 340 9.85 -11.29 -20.02
CA ASP A 340 9.63 -11.50 -18.59
C ASP A 340 9.58 -10.15 -17.86
N ASN A 341 9.34 -10.16 -16.56
CA ASN A 341 9.27 -8.95 -15.75
C ASN A 341 9.79 -9.22 -14.31
N SER A 342 9.95 -8.17 -13.52
CA SER A 342 10.47 -8.25 -12.13
C SER A 342 9.67 -9.14 -11.18
N ALA A 343 8.48 -9.64 -11.54
CA ALA A 343 7.77 -10.65 -10.76
C ALA A 343 8.58 -11.95 -10.63
N ARG A 344 9.55 -12.17 -11.53
CA ARG A 344 10.41 -13.35 -11.54
C ARG A 344 11.22 -13.50 -10.27
N SER A 345 11.86 -12.45 -9.82
CA SER A 345 12.63 -12.42 -8.56
C SER A 345 11.76 -12.13 -7.32
N CYS A 346 10.45 -11.83 -7.50
CA CYS A 346 9.57 -11.39 -6.43
C CYS A 346 8.58 -12.49 -6.00
N HIS A 347 7.53 -12.70 -6.76
CA HIS A 347 6.40 -13.58 -6.44
C HIS A 347 6.15 -14.72 -7.43
N ALA A 348 7.15 -15.07 -8.26
CA ALA A 348 7.02 -16.26 -9.12
C ALA A 348 6.71 -17.55 -8.34
N PRO A 349 7.30 -17.80 -7.13
CA PRO A 349 6.91 -18.90 -6.26
C PRO A 349 5.43 -18.88 -5.88
N SER A 350 4.85 -17.69 -5.57
CA SER A 350 3.42 -17.58 -5.30
C SER A 350 2.57 -17.95 -6.50
N VAL A 351 2.94 -17.47 -7.69
CA VAL A 351 2.18 -17.78 -8.91
C VAL A 351 2.22 -19.28 -9.20
N ALA A 352 3.39 -19.92 -9.09
CA ALA A 352 3.55 -21.34 -9.33
C ALA A 352 2.73 -22.19 -8.33
N ALA A 353 3.02 -22.02 -7.03
CA ALA A 353 2.41 -22.87 -6.01
C ALA A 353 0.91 -22.63 -5.83
N LEU A 354 0.45 -21.35 -5.79
CA LEU A 354 -0.98 -21.08 -5.64
C LEU A 354 -1.79 -21.44 -6.88
N ALA A 355 -1.23 -21.30 -8.10
CA ALA A 355 -1.93 -21.73 -9.31
C ALA A 355 -2.14 -23.25 -9.33
N GLU A 356 -1.18 -24.01 -8.83
CA GLU A 356 -1.25 -25.47 -8.75
C GLU A 356 -2.17 -25.92 -7.61
N SER A 357 -1.99 -25.35 -6.39
CA SER A 357 -2.75 -25.78 -5.21
C SER A 357 -4.15 -25.19 -5.11
N LEU A 358 -4.35 -23.95 -5.56
CA LEU A 358 -5.59 -23.19 -5.36
C LEU A 358 -6.23 -22.70 -6.68
N GLY A 359 -5.60 -22.94 -7.82
CA GLY A 359 -6.09 -22.55 -9.14
C GLY A 359 -5.83 -21.10 -9.54
N SER A 360 -5.21 -20.26 -8.69
CA SER A 360 -4.92 -18.86 -8.99
C SER A 360 -3.73 -18.33 -8.19
N GLY A 361 -2.76 -17.75 -8.85
CA GLY A 361 -1.53 -17.22 -8.23
C GLY A 361 -1.63 -15.85 -7.55
N ALA A 362 -2.83 -15.40 -7.18
CA ALA A 362 -3.08 -14.09 -6.57
C ALA A 362 -3.72 -14.24 -5.17
N MET A 363 -3.94 -13.09 -4.48
CA MET A 363 -4.68 -13.08 -3.21
C MET A 363 -6.04 -13.78 -3.36
N SER A 364 -6.38 -14.67 -2.45
CA SER A 364 -7.67 -15.37 -2.46
C SER A 364 -8.83 -14.45 -2.01
N ASN A 365 -8.55 -13.47 -1.16
CA ASN A 365 -9.53 -12.55 -0.57
C ASN A 365 -9.12 -11.10 -0.82
N SER A 366 -10.07 -10.19 -0.66
CA SER A 366 -9.82 -8.77 -0.88
C SER A 366 -9.23 -8.07 0.36
N ILE A 367 -8.52 -6.96 0.13
CA ILE A 367 -7.97 -6.12 1.22
C ILE A 367 -9.09 -5.54 2.10
N ASP A 368 -10.28 -5.32 1.55
CA ASP A 368 -11.45 -4.84 2.29
C ASP A 368 -11.93 -5.83 3.36
N GLU A 369 -11.62 -7.10 3.20
CA GLU A 369 -12.02 -8.17 4.11
C GLU A 369 -11.16 -8.25 5.37
N ILE A 370 -9.93 -7.74 5.34
CA ILE A 370 -8.95 -7.83 6.44
C ILE A 370 -9.55 -7.41 7.81
N PRO A 371 -10.29 -6.27 7.92
CA PRO A 371 -10.84 -5.84 9.20
C PRO A 371 -11.86 -6.80 9.84
N HIS A 372 -12.34 -7.77 9.09
CA HIS A 372 -13.36 -8.74 9.53
C HIS A 372 -12.78 -10.12 9.85
N ALA A 373 -11.53 -10.38 9.52
CA ALA A 373 -10.83 -11.60 9.93
C ALA A 373 -10.77 -11.71 11.46
N LYS A 374 -10.75 -12.95 11.97
CA LYS A 374 -10.69 -13.23 13.41
C LYS A 374 -9.29 -13.66 13.86
N CYS A 375 -8.51 -14.25 12.96
CA CYS A 375 -7.10 -14.52 13.15
C CYS A 375 -6.32 -14.09 11.91
N LEU A 376 -5.19 -13.42 12.10
CA LEU A 376 -4.27 -13.01 11.04
C LEU A 376 -2.92 -13.67 11.30
N PHE A 377 -2.50 -14.57 10.41
CA PHE A 377 -1.16 -15.13 10.41
C PHE A 377 -0.28 -14.35 9.42
N LEU A 378 0.61 -13.53 9.95
CA LEU A 378 1.56 -12.72 9.20
C LEU A 378 2.90 -13.45 9.21
N ILE A 379 3.38 -13.91 8.06
CA ILE A 379 4.64 -14.64 7.95
C ILE A 379 5.50 -14.08 6.82
N GLY A 380 6.79 -13.84 7.08
CA GLY A 380 7.74 -13.31 6.09
C GLY A 380 7.29 -11.99 5.46
N THR A 381 6.63 -11.12 6.25
CA THR A 381 6.14 -9.81 5.79
C THR A 381 6.21 -8.76 6.89
N ASN A 382 6.67 -7.55 6.56
CA ASN A 382 6.63 -6.39 7.45
C ASN A 382 5.65 -5.33 6.89
N PRO A 383 4.35 -5.45 7.18
CA PRO A 383 3.35 -4.55 6.60
C PRO A 383 3.47 -3.10 7.09
N THR A 384 4.01 -2.85 8.28
CA THR A 384 4.22 -1.50 8.82
C THR A 384 5.17 -0.66 7.96
N ASP A 385 6.22 -1.27 7.42
CA ASP A 385 7.22 -0.58 6.60
C ASP A 385 6.87 -0.62 5.11
N SER A 386 6.51 -1.82 4.62
CA SER A 386 6.35 -2.06 3.18
C SER A 386 4.97 -1.66 2.67
N TYR A 387 3.92 -1.87 3.49
CA TYR A 387 2.51 -1.69 3.11
C TYR A 387 1.71 -0.94 4.19
N PRO A 388 2.10 0.29 4.60
CA PRO A 388 1.53 0.92 5.81
C PRO A 388 0.02 1.10 5.78
N VAL A 389 -0.60 1.32 4.61
CA VAL A 389 -2.06 1.44 4.50
C VAL A 389 -2.76 0.08 4.67
N LEU A 390 -2.14 -1.03 4.22
CA LEU A 390 -2.63 -2.37 4.51
C LEU A 390 -2.45 -2.69 6.00
N SER A 391 -1.34 -2.28 6.61
CA SER A 391 -1.12 -2.39 8.06
C SER A 391 -2.24 -1.71 8.86
N MET A 392 -2.74 -0.56 8.39
CA MET A 392 -3.91 0.07 9.03
C MET A 392 -5.15 -0.83 9.00
N ARG A 393 -5.38 -1.60 7.91
CA ARG A 393 -6.49 -2.58 7.85
C ARG A 393 -6.28 -3.73 8.83
N ILE A 394 -5.04 -4.18 9.02
CA ILE A 394 -4.68 -5.17 10.04
C ILE A 394 -4.97 -4.61 11.44
N MET A 395 -4.59 -3.36 11.71
CA MET A 395 -4.89 -2.70 12.98
C MET A 395 -6.40 -2.49 13.19
N ASP A 396 -7.18 -2.30 12.12
CA ASP A 396 -8.64 -2.30 12.19
C ASP A 396 -9.17 -3.66 12.68
N ALA A 397 -8.63 -4.78 12.16
CA ALA A 397 -8.99 -6.12 12.62
C ALA A 397 -8.65 -6.32 14.11
N VAL A 398 -7.45 -5.90 14.55
CA VAL A 398 -7.04 -5.97 15.97
C VAL A 398 -8.00 -5.21 16.86
N ARG A 399 -8.39 -4.00 16.48
CA ARG A 399 -9.38 -3.21 17.22
C ARG A 399 -10.75 -3.87 17.28
N ASN A 400 -11.09 -4.66 16.27
CA ASN A 400 -12.31 -5.47 16.22
C ASN A 400 -12.18 -6.80 16.97
N GLY A 401 -11.05 -7.06 17.64
CA GLY A 401 -10.80 -8.23 18.48
C GLY A 401 -10.14 -9.41 17.76
N ALA A 402 -9.61 -9.22 16.56
CA ALA A 402 -8.84 -10.26 15.87
C ALA A 402 -7.54 -10.61 16.62
N LYS A 403 -7.15 -11.87 16.55
CA LYS A 403 -5.88 -12.38 17.04
C LYS A 403 -4.80 -12.25 15.96
N ILE A 404 -3.56 -12.00 16.35
CA ILE A 404 -2.44 -11.94 15.42
C ILE A 404 -1.34 -12.93 15.81
N ILE A 405 -0.92 -13.73 14.84
CA ILE A 405 0.32 -14.52 14.88
C ILE A 405 1.30 -13.83 13.93
N VAL A 406 2.49 -13.52 14.43
CA VAL A 406 3.57 -12.95 13.60
C VAL A 406 4.74 -13.90 13.58
N ALA A 407 5.20 -14.30 12.39
CA ALA A 407 6.41 -15.12 12.19
C ALA A 407 7.38 -14.37 11.25
N ASP A 408 8.44 -13.83 11.83
CA ASP A 408 9.52 -13.12 11.08
C ASP A 408 10.83 -13.31 11.87
N PRO A 409 11.96 -13.59 11.22
CA PRO A 409 13.27 -13.65 11.88
C PRO A 409 13.63 -12.40 12.67
N ARG A 410 13.10 -11.25 12.26
CA ARG A 410 13.32 -9.94 12.90
C ARG A 410 12.19 -9.63 13.90
N ASN A 411 12.49 -8.78 14.86
CA ASN A 411 11.46 -8.19 15.72
C ASN A 411 10.86 -6.97 15.05
N ILE A 412 9.88 -7.20 14.17
CA ILE A 412 9.21 -6.14 13.39
C ILE A 412 8.16 -5.39 14.22
N ASP A 413 7.82 -4.17 13.82
CA ASP A 413 6.94 -3.28 14.60
C ASP A 413 5.54 -3.86 14.87
N ILE A 414 4.96 -4.56 13.91
CA ILE A 414 3.63 -5.18 14.07
C ILE A 414 3.64 -6.29 15.15
N ALA A 415 4.79 -6.90 15.45
CA ALA A 415 4.94 -7.94 16.46
C ALA A 415 4.58 -7.45 17.87
N ARG A 416 4.62 -6.14 18.13
CA ARG A 416 4.15 -5.55 19.39
C ARG A 416 2.66 -5.75 19.66
N HIS A 417 1.89 -6.04 18.62
CA HIS A 417 0.45 -6.27 18.68
C HIS A 417 0.10 -7.75 18.55
N ALA A 418 1.11 -8.63 18.42
CA ALA A 418 0.90 -10.04 18.24
C ALA A 418 0.49 -10.74 19.55
N ASP A 419 -0.50 -11.63 19.48
CA ASP A 419 -0.82 -12.58 20.53
C ASP A 419 0.29 -13.64 20.63
N ILE A 420 0.86 -14.04 19.48
CA ILE A 420 2.00 -14.95 19.39
C ILE A 420 3.03 -14.35 18.42
N ASN A 421 4.23 -14.11 18.94
CA ASN A 421 5.38 -13.67 18.14
C ASN A 421 6.41 -14.79 18.04
N ILE A 422 6.70 -15.21 16.81
CA ILE A 422 7.65 -16.27 16.44
C ILE A 422 8.83 -15.63 15.72
N GLN A 423 10.03 -15.83 16.28
CA GLN A 423 11.29 -15.47 15.62
C GLN A 423 12.01 -16.77 15.28
N HIS A 424 11.84 -17.23 14.03
CA HIS A 424 12.48 -18.46 13.54
C HIS A 424 13.79 -18.15 12.81
N ASN A 425 14.63 -19.13 12.64
CA ASN A 425 15.85 -19.01 11.86
C ASN A 425 15.51 -18.72 10.38
N PRO A 426 16.25 -17.82 9.69
CA PRO A 426 16.01 -17.57 8.26
C PRO A 426 16.09 -18.85 7.43
N GLY A 427 15.13 -19.05 6.50
CA GLY A 427 15.09 -20.21 5.61
C GLY A 427 14.50 -21.48 6.20
N THR A 428 13.85 -21.41 7.36
CA THR A 428 13.23 -22.57 8.02
C THR A 428 11.71 -22.53 8.02
N ASP A 429 11.13 -21.75 7.12
CA ASP A 429 9.69 -21.50 7.05
C ASP A 429 8.88 -22.79 6.80
N VAL A 430 9.35 -23.66 5.88
CA VAL A 430 8.70 -24.96 5.62
C VAL A 430 8.63 -25.77 6.92
N ALA A 431 9.75 -25.91 7.64
CA ALA A 431 9.79 -26.68 8.88
C ALA A 431 8.82 -26.13 9.94
N LEU A 432 8.78 -24.81 10.12
CA LEU A 432 7.84 -24.15 11.03
C LEU A 432 6.38 -24.46 10.66
N ILE A 433 6.01 -24.30 9.38
CA ILE A 433 4.63 -24.51 8.92
C ILE A 433 4.26 -26.00 9.00
N MET A 434 5.16 -26.90 8.62
CA MET A 434 4.94 -28.36 8.72
C MET A 434 4.81 -28.81 10.18
N GLY A 435 5.57 -28.22 11.10
CA GLY A 435 5.40 -28.44 12.54
C GLY A 435 4.03 -27.97 13.04
N MET A 436 3.52 -26.85 12.56
CA MET A 436 2.14 -26.41 12.86
C MET A 436 1.11 -27.40 12.29
N ILE A 437 1.30 -27.85 11.05
CA ILE A 437 0.43 -28.85 10.39
C ILE A 437 0.42 -30.16 11.18
N GLN A 438 1.58 -30.63 11.64
CA GLN A 438 1.69 -31.83 12.47
C GLN A 438 0.83 -31.74 13.74
N VAL A 439 0.92 -30.61 14.48
CA VAL A 439 0.08 -30.36 15.65
C VAL A 439 -1.41 -30.41 15.31
N ILE A 440 -1.81 -29.75 14.22
CA ILE A 440 -3.20 -29.65 13.77
C ILE A 440 -3.76 -31.05 13.48
N ILE A 441 -2.99 -31.91 12.84
CA ILE A 441 -3.39 -33.28 12.51
C ILE A 441 -3.41 -34.17 13.77
N HIS A 442 -2.37 -34.12 14.62
CA HIS A 442 -2.29 -34.91 15.85
C HIS A 442 -3.41 -34.60 16.85
N GLU A 443 -3.85 -33.33 16.91
CA GLU A 443 -4.92 -32.89 17.80
C GLU A 443 -6.32 -32.94 17.16
N ASP A 444 -6.43 -33.48 15.95
CA ASP A 444 -7.68 -33.60 15.19
C ASP A 444 -8.39 -32.24 14.98
N LEU A 445 -7.61 -31.18 14.72
CA LEU A 445 -8.08 -29.82 14.46
C LEU A 445 -8.31 -29.54 12.98
N ILE A 446 -8.34 -30.56 12.14
CA ILE A 446 -8.57 -30.50 10.69
C ILE A 446 -10.05 -30.34 10.37
N ASP A 447 -10.38 -29.67 9.28
CA ASP A 447 -11.72 -29.66 8.67
C ASP A 447 -11.89 -30.88 7.74
N LYS A 448 -12.37 -31.98 8.32
CA LYS A 448 -12.51 -33.26 7.60
C LYS A 448 -13.47 -33.19 6.42
N GLU A 449 -14.56 -32.43 6.55
CA GLU A 449 -15.56 -32.28 5.51
C GLU A 449 -14.96 -31.52 4.32
N PHE A 450 -14.29 -30.41 4.59
CA PHE A 450 -13.60 -29.60 3.56
C PHE A 450 -12.51 -30.44 2.84
N ILE A 451 -11.70 -31.20 3.58
CA ILE A 451 -10.65 -32.04 3.00
C ILE A 451 -11.26 -33.10 2.08
N GLN A 452 -12.30 -33.81 2.53
CA GLN A 452 -12.94 -34.87 1.76
C GLN A 452 -13.61 -34.34 0.48
N GLU A 453 -14.21 -33.17 0.53
CA GLU A 453 -14.96 -32.59 -0.60
C GLU A 453 -14.08 -31.83 -1.60
N ARG A 454 -12.96 -31.24 -1.15
CA ARG A 454 -12.25 -30.22 -1.91
C ARG A 454 -10.73 -30.41 -2.02
N CYS A 455 -10.14 -31.37 -1.33
CA CYS A 455 -8.69 -31.58 -1.35
C CYS A 455 -8.33 -32.91 -2.00
N GLU A 456 -7.15 -32.98 -2.58
CA GLU A 456 -6.52 -34.15 -3.17
C GLU A 456 -5.19 -34.43 -2.44
N ASN A 457 -4.69 -35.67 -2.51
CA ASN A 457 -3.38 -36.10 -2.03
C ASN A 457 -3.16 -35.88 -0.51
N PHE A 458 -4.21 -35.99 0.32
CA PHE A 458 -4.10 -35.83 1.76
C PHE A 458 -3.19 -36.89 2.40
N GLU A 459 -3.26 -38.13 1.93
CA GLU A 459 -2.42 -39.24 2.42
C GLU A 459 -0.93 -38.98 2.15
N ALA A 460 -0.58 -38.41 0.99
CA ALA A 460 0.80 -38.07 0.68
C ALA A 460 1.33 -36.95 1.58
N LEU A 461 0.46 -36.00 1.99
CA LEU A 461 0.83 -35.00 2.99
C LEU A 461 1.11 -35.64 4.35
N LEU A 462 0.29 -36.62 4.78
CA LEU A 462 0.52 -37.35 6.04
C LEU A 462 1.88 -38.05 6.04
N GLU A 463 2.23 -38.73 4.95
CA GLU A 463 3.55 -39.40 4.80
C GLU A 463 4.71 -38.40 4.90
N SER A 464 4.54 -37.17 4.39
CA SER A 464 5.60 -36.14 4.44
C SER A 464 5.84 -35.55 5.82
N LEU A 465 4.95 -35.79 6.79
CA LEU A 465 5.09 -35.26 8.16
C LEU A 465 6.06 -36.05 9.04
N ASP A 466 6.43 -37.26 8.66
CA ASP A 466 7.31 -38.12 9.46
C ASP A 466 8.69 -37.47 9.74
N GLU A 467 9.11 -36.53 8.88
CA GLU A 467 10.37 -35.79 9.00
C GLU A 467 10.26 -34.51 9.86
N PHE A 468 9.05 -34.15 10.30
CA PHE A 468 8.76 -32.87 10.96
C PHE A 468 8.18 -33.04 12.37
N ASP A 469 8.72 -33.99 13.18
CA ASP A 469 8.35 -34.01 14.59
C ASP A 469 8.75 -32.73 15.33
N LEU A 470 8.05 -32.39 16.43
CA LEU A 470 8.22 -31.11 17.10
C LEU A 470 9.64 -30.89 17.66
N GLU A 471 10.37 -31.93 18.00
CA GLU A 471 11.75 -31.85 18.49
C GLU A 471 12.67 -31.43 17.33
N THR A 472 12.56 -32.10 16.20
CA THR A 472 13.28 -31.75 14.95
C THR A 472 12.94 -30.34 14.46
N VAL A 473 11.66 -29.96 14.49
CA VAL A 473 11.24 -28.60 14.10
C VAL A 473 11.79 -27.53 15.04
N GLU A 474 11.82 -27.78 16.37
CA GLU A 474 12.45 -26.87 17.34
C GLU A 474 13.96 -26.73 17.05
N GLU A 475 14.66 -27.81 16.75
CA GLU A 475 16.08 -27.79 16.44
C GLU A 475 16.37 -26.99 15.16
N ILE A 476 15.60 -27.22 14.09
CA ILE A 476 15.75 -26.53 12.81
C ILE A 476 15.42 -25.04 12.93
N THR A 477 14.28 -24.72 13.53
CA THR A 477 13.71 -23.36 13.51
C THR A 477 14.22 -22.48 14.65
N GLY A 478 14.71 -23.04 15.73
CA GLY A 478 15.01 -22.35 16.99
C GLY A 478 13.75 -21.88 17.74
N VAL A 479 12.57 -22.34 17.34
CA VAL A 479 11.27 -21.98 17.95
C VAL A 479 10.83 -23.08 18.90
N THR A 480 10.53 -22.74 20.15
CA THR A 480 10.11 -23.73 21.13
C THR A 480 8.82 -24.46 20.72
N GLN A 481 8.74 -25.76 20.95
CA GLN A 481 7.56 -26.59 20.66
C GLN A 481 6.27 -25.93 21.17
N ARG A 482 6.31 -25.38 22.38
CA ARG A 482 5.17 -24.69 22.98
C ARG A 482 4.64 -23.55 22.06
N LYS A 483 5.51 -22.72 21.51
CA LYS A 483 5.09 -21.62 20.62
C LYS A 483 4.49 -22.15 19.32
N ILE A 484 5.05 -23.23 18.77
CA ILE A 484 4.55 -23.89 17.57
C ILE A 484 3.13 -24.43 17.83
N VAL A 485 2.95 -25.14 18.95
CA VAL A 485 1.65 -25.68 19.38
C VAL A 485 0.63 -24.57 19.61
N ASP A 486 1.01 -23.52 20.35
CA ASP A 486 0.10 -22.39 20.63
C ASP A 486 -0.33 -21.68 19.32
N ALA A 487 0.57 -21.51 18.37
CA ALA A 487 0.27 -20.89 17.07
C ALA A 487 -0.62 -21.78 16.21
N ALA A 488 -0.33 -23.08 16.14
CA ALA A 488 -1.12 -24.06 15.41
C ALA A 488 -2.57 -24.10 15.94
N ARG A 489 -2.75 -24.21 17.25
CA ARG A 489 -4.06 -24.21 17.91
C ARG A 489 -4.81 -22.91 17.65
N LEU A 490 -4.15 -21.76 17.84
CA LEU A 490 -4.80 -20.45 17.64
C LEU A 490 -5.29 -20.31 16.21
N TYR A 491 -4.48 -20.67 15.21
CA TYR A 491 -4.86 -20.61 13.81
C TYR A 491 -5.99 -21.57 13.45
N ALA A 492 -5.88 -22.83 13.84
CA ALA A 492 -6.81 -23.89 13.43
C ALA A 492 -8.18 -23.79 14.12
N THR A 493 -8.22 -23.32 15.38
CA THR A 493 -9.49 -23.22 16.15
C THR A 493 -10.23 -21.89 15.95
N THR A 494 -9.61 -20.93 15.24
CA THR A 494 -10.25 -19.64 14.97
C THR A 494 -10.95 -19.69 13.62
N ASP A 495 -12.27 -19.50 13.63
CA ASP A 495 -13.01 -19.31 12.39
C ASP A 495 -12.60 -18.01 11.69
N HIS A 496 -12.56 -18.00 10.37
CA HIS A 496 -12.08 -16.87 9.56
C HIS A 496 -10.62 -16.47 9.86
N ALA A 497 -9.70 -17.43 9.80
CA ALA A 497 -8.28 -17.20 9.85
C ALA A 497 -7.69 -16.95 8.45
N ALA A 498 -6.87 -15.90 8.32
CA ALA A 498 -6.26 -15.50 7.05
C ALA A 498 -4.73 -15.46 7.17
N ILE A 499 -4.05 -15.97 6.16
CA ILE A 499 -2.59 -15.94 6.01
C ILE A 499 -2.20 -14.77 5.12
N PHE A 500 -1.25 -13.96 5.56
CA PHE A 500 -0.63 -12.89 4.78
C PHE A 500 0.88 -13.08 4.76
N TYR A 501 1.46 -13.08 3.57
CA TYR A 501 2.90 -13.24 3.40
C TYR A 501 3.44 -12.37 2.26
N SER A 502 4.76 -12.20 2.21
CA SER A 502 5.44 -11.45 1.15
C SER A 502 6.80 -12.07 0.82
N LEU A 503 7.78 -11.25 0.47
CA LEU A 503 9.08 -11.65 -0.03
C LEU A 503 9.89 -12.53 0.94
N GLY A 504 9.67 -12.41 2.25
CA GLY A 504 10.30 -13.28 3.24
C GLY A 504 9.92 -14.77 3.10
N ILE A 505 8.86 -15.08 2.34
CA ILE A 505 8.46 -16.44 2.00
C ILE A 505 8.95 -16.83 0.62
N THR A 506 8.91 -15.90 -0.34
CA THR A 506 9.12 -16.24 -1.76
C THR A 506 10.57 -16.12 -2.22
N GLU A 507 11.37 -15.23 -1.63
CA GLU A 507 12.76 -14.99 -2.03
C GLU A 507 13.73 -15.98 -1.35
N HIS A 508 13.40 -17.27 -1.45
CA HIS A 508 14.24 -18.39 -1.01
C HIS A 508 14.42 -19.40 -2.14
N SER A 509 15.47 -20.20 -2.09
CA SER A 509 15.70 -21.30 -3.04
C SER A 509 14.53 -22.31 -3.06
N HIS A 510 13.83 -22.46 -1.93
CA HIS A 510 12.63 -23.28 -1.71
C HIS A 510 11.36 -22.44 -1.52
N GLY A 511 11.31 -21.21 -2.08
CA GLY A 511 10.16 -20.32 -1.94
C GLY A 511 8.84 -20.91 -2.43
N THR A 512 8.87 -21.79 -3.43
CA THR A 512 7.68 -22.51 -3.92
C THR A 512 7.13 -23.47 -2.86
N ASP A 513 8.00 -24.22 -2.18
CA ASP A 513 7.63 -25.16 -1.11
C ASP A 513 7.07 -24.43 0.10
N ASN A 514 7.63 -23.27 0.45
CA ASN A 514 7.08 -22.39 1.49
C ASN A 514 5.61 -22.02 1.20
N VAL A 515 5.30 -21.68 -0.05
CA VAL A 515 3.93 -21.30 -0.43
C VAL A 515 3.01 -22.51 -0.49
N PHE A 516 3.47 -23.70 -0.92
CA PHE A 516 2.70 -24.93 -0.82
C PHE A 516 2.36 -25.28 0.63
N ALA A 517 3.32 -25.17 1.54
CA ALA A 517 3.09 -25.41 2.97
C ALA A 517 2.02 -24.47 3.56
N LEU A 518 2.03 -23.17 3.19
CA LEU A 518 0.99 -22.21 3.57
C LEU A 518 -0.38 -22.56 2.98
N SER A 519 -0.41 -23.02 1.74
CA SER A 519 -1.66 -23.49 1.10
C SER A 519 -2.23 -24.70 1.82
N ASN A 520 -1.38 -25.67 2.14
CA ASN A 520 -1.78 -26.88 2.88
C ASN A 520 -2.32 -26.52 4.27
N LEU A 521 -1.67 -25.61 5.00
CA LEU A 521 -2.14 -25.14 6.30
C LEU A 521 -3.57 -24.53 6.23
N ALA A 522 -3.83 -23.72 5.19
CA ALA A 522 -5.14 -23.11 5.00
C ALA A 522 -6.20 -24.12 4.58
N LEU A 523 -5.86 -25.08 3.69
CA LEU A 523 -6.77 -26.12 3.21
C LEU A 523 -7.15 -27.10 4.33
N LEU A 524 -6.17 -27.55 5.14
CA LEU A 524 -6.42 -28.49 6.25
C LEU A 524 -7.42 -27.95 7.28
N THR A 525 -7.45 -26.66 7.48
CA THR A 525 -8.31 -25.97 8.46
C THR A 525 -9.58 -25.37 7.86
N GLY A 526 -9.88 -25.65 6.57
CA GLY A 526 -11.02 -25.09 5.86
C GLY A 526 -11.00 -23.53 5.77
N ASN A 527 -9.83 -22.91 5.95
CA ASN A 527 -9.66 -21.46 5.91
C ASN A 527 -9.38 -20.94 4.49
N PHE A 528 -10.07 -21.53 3.49
CA PHE A 528 -9.99 -21.13 2.09
C PHE A 528 -11.36 -21.15 1.43
N GLY A 529 -11.59 -20.25 0.46
CA GLY A 529 -12.84 -20.21 -0.30
C GLY A 529 -14.05 -19.65 0.48
N LYS A 530 -13.81 -19.03 1.62
CA LYS A 530 -14.82 -18.34 2.44
C LYS A 530 -14.40 -16.90 2.74
N PRO A 531 -15.33 -15.99 3.08
CA PRO A 531 -15.00 -14.61 3.43
C PRO A 531 -14.03 -14.52 4.62
N TYR A 532 -13.20 -13.48 4.63
CA TYR A 532 -12.32 -13.09 5.75
C TYR A 532 -11.20 -14.09 6.10
N SER A 533 -10.84 -14.98 5.18
CA SER A 533 -9.85 -16.03 5.39
C SER A 533 -8.88 -16.11 4.20
N GLY A 534 -8.26 -17.29 3.98
CA GLY A 534 -7.49 -17.59 2.76
C GLY A 534 -6.01 -17.30 2.82
N VAL A 535 -5.35 -17.44 1.66
CA VAL A 535 -3.91 -17.30 1.46
C VAL A 535 -3.65 -16.06 0.61
N ASN A 536 -2.98 -15.06 1.18
CA ASN A 536 -2.94 -13.72 0.64
C ASN A 536 -1.51 -13.20 0.44
N PRO A 537 -0.87 -13.43 -0.73
CA PRO A 537 0.41 -12.84 -1.09
C PRO A 537 0.30 -11.31 -1.24
N ILE A 538 1.03 -10.55 -0.43
CA ILE A 538 1.05 -9.10 -0.51
C ILE A 538 2.09 -8.66 -1.54
N ARG A 539 1.64 -8.17 -2.70
CA ARG A 539 2.49 -7.75 -3.82
C ARG A 539 3.27 -6.49 -3.50
N GLY A 540 4.58 -6.51 -3.76
CA GLY A 540 5.49 -5.39 -3.51
C GLY A 540 5.25 -4.21 -4.43
N GLN A 541 5.29 -4.43 -5.73
CA GLN A 541 5.16 -3.38 -6.74
C GLN A 541 3.69 -3.13 -7.10
N ASN A 542 3.39 -1.90 -7.54
CA ASN A 542 2.01 -1.43 -7.75
C ASN A 542 1.24 -2.16 -8.84
N ASN A 543 1.91 -2.62 -9.90
CA ASN A 543 1.30 -3.30 -11.04
C ASN A 543 1.95 -4.65 -11.38
N VAL A 544 2.60 -5.31 -10.40
CA VAL A 544 3.20 -6.63 -10.64
C VAL A 544 2.14 -7.67 -11.00
N GLN A 545 0.95 -7.57 -10.44
CA GLN A 545 -0.19 -8.40 -10.83
C GLN A 545 -0.57 -8.12 -12.29
N GLY A 546 -0.73 -6.85 -12.67
CA GLY A 546 -1.16 -6.47 -14.01
C GLY A 546 -0.13 -6.77 -15.10
N SER A 547 1.17 -6.66 -14.84
CA SER A 547 2.18 -7.05 -15.82
C SER A 547 2.12 -8.55 -16.14
N CYS A 548 1.88 -9.39 -15.14
CA CYS A 548 1.65 -10.81 -15.33
C CYS A 548 0.31 -11.09 -16.04
N ASP A 549 -0.78 -10.41 -15.64
CA ASP A 549 -2.11 -10.53 -16.26
C ASP A 549 -2.07 -10.16 -17.74
N MET A 550 -1.24 -9.18 -18.12
CA MET A 550 -1.05 -8.76 -19.51
C MET A 550 -0.14 -9.68 -20.32
N GLY A 551 0.40 -10.75 -19.72
CA GLY A 551 1.19 -11.76 -20.40
C GLY A 551 2.67 -11.41 -20.58
N CYS A 552 3.24 -10.54 -19.75
CA CYS A 552 4.70 -10.33 -19.70
C CYS A 552 5.41 -11.46 -18.95
N LEU A 553 5.15 -12.67 -19.39
CA LEU A 553 5.69 -13.92 -18.89
C LEU A 553 6.11 -14.80 -20.08
N PRO A 554 7.22 -15.54 -20.02
CA PRO A 554 7.74 -16.30 -21.16
C PRO A 554 6.86 -17.47 -21.60
N ASP A 555 6.00 -17.95 -20.72
CA ASP A 555 5.17 -19.13 -20.93
C ASP A 555 3.69 -18.83 -21.15
N SER A 556 3.27 -17.55 -21.05
CA SER A 556 1.85 -17.21 -20.98
C SER A 556 1.49 -15.99 -21.82
N TYR A 557 0.40 -16.09 -22.60
CA TYR A 557 -0.33 -14.97 -23.18
C TYR A 557 -1.13 -14.21 -22.09
N PRO A 558 -1.73 -13.04 -22.41
CA PRO A 558 -2.64 -12.35 -21.50
C PRO A 558 -3.68 -13.28 -20.87
N GLY A 559 -3.88 -13.14 -19.54
CA GLY A 559 -4.79 -13.96 -18.75
C GLY A 559 -4.24 -15.37 -18.46
N TYR A 560 -2.92 -15.51 -18.34
CA TYR A 560 -2.21 -16.76 -18.00
C TYR A 560 -2.47 -17.93 -18.93
N GLN A 561 -2.89 -17.67 -20.18
CA GLN A 561 -3.13 -18.69 -21.18
C GLN A 561 -1.80 -19.21 -21.73
N LYS A 562 -1.47 -20.48 -21.50
CA LYS A 562 -0.16 -21.05 -21.84
C LYS A 562 0.13 -20.98 -23.34
N VAL A 563 1.35 -20.55 -23.71
CA VAL A 563 1.78 -20.44 -25.12
C VAL A 563 1.81 -21.78 -25.82
N GLN A 564 2.04 -22.88 -25.09
CA GLN A 564 2.03 -24.23 -25.58
C GLN A 564 0.61 -24.80 -25.79
N ASN A 565 -0.45 -24.12 -25.33
CA ASN A 565 -1.82 -24.58 -25.56
C ASN A 565 -2.27 -24.18 -26.98
N PRO A 566 -2.59 -25.14 -27.87
CA PRO A 566 -2.95 -24.85 -29.25
C PRO A 566 -4.23 -24.02 -29.42
N GLU A 567 -5.16 -24.10 -28.47
CA GLU A 567 -6.39 -23.28 -28.50
C GLU A 567 -6.10 -21.85 -28.14
N ALA A 568 -5.29 -21.61 -27.09
CA ALA A 568 -4.82 -20.29 -26.72
C ALA A 568 -4.02 -19.66 -27.86
N GLN A 569 -3.08 -20.38 -28.45
CA GLN A 569 -2.30 -19.94 -29.60
C GLN A 569 -3.20 -19.49 -30.77
N LYS A 570 -4.13 -20.34 -31.20
CA LYS A 570 -5.09 -20.02 -32.29
C LYS A 570 -5.94 -18.80 -31.96
N LYS A 571 -6.34 -18.62 -30.69
CA LYS A 571 -7.11 -17.44 -30.25
C LYS A 571 -6.31 -16.15 -30.46
N PHE A 572 -5.05 -16.11 -30.02
CA PHE A 572 -4.19 -14.93 -30.17
C PHE A 572 -3.70 -14.73 -31.60
N GLU A 573 -3.40 -15.80 -32.36
CA GLU A 573 -3.09 -15.70 -33.80
C GLU A 573 -4.26 -15.07 -34.58
N LYS A 574 -5.49 -15.45 -34.27
CA LYS A 574 -6.68 -14.85 -34.86
C LYS A 574 -6.86 -13.39 -34.45
N ALA A 575 -6.69 -13.09 -33.15
CA ALA A 575 -6.88 -11.74 -32.61
C ALA A 575 -5.85 -10.74 -33.15
N TRP A 576 -4.61 -11.19 -33.35
CA TRP A 576 -3.49 -10.36 -33.81
C TRP A 576 -3.19 -10.53 -35.30
N ASN A 577 -3.94 -11.39 -36.01
CA ASN A 577 -3.82 -11.69 -37.42
C ASN A 577 -2.38 -12.07 -37.83
N SER A 578 -1.71 -12.93 -37.07
CA SER A 578 -0.33 -13.36 -37.31
C SER A 578 -0.05 -14.71 -36.71
N LYS A 579 1.01 -15.37 -37.20
CA LYS A 579 1.53 -16.60 -36.61
C LYS A 579 2.38 -16.30 -35.39
N LEU A 580 2.27 -17.12 -34.35
CA LEU A 580 2.98 -16.96 -33.09
C LEU A 580 3.86 -18.17 -32.79
N SER A 581 4.95 -17.95 -32.03
CA SER A 581 5.82 -19.05 -31.58
C SER A 581 5.10 -19.90 -30.54
N PRO A 582 5.10 -21.24 -30.66
CA PRO A 582 4.55 -22.13 -29.65
C PRO A 582 5.55 -22.45 -28.53
N ASN A 583 6.80 -22.02 -28.67
CA ASN A 583 7.86 -22.34 -27.72
C ASN A 583 7.79 -21.42 -26.48
N VAL A 584 8.02 -21.98 -25.29
CA VAL A 584 8.22 -21.18 -24.07
C VAL A 584 9.49 -20.35 -24.23
N GLY A 585 9.42 -19.08 -23.86
CA GLY A 585 10.55 -18.18 -23.87
C GLY A 585 11.46 -18.35 -22.64
N LEU A 586 12.53 -17.59 -22.63
CA LEU A 586 13.51 -17.55 -21.54
C LEU A 586 13.04 -16.61 -20.40
N LYS A 587 13.39 -16.94 -19.16
CA LYS A 587 13.24 -16.09 -17.98
C LYS A 587 14.40 -15.07 -17.91
N ILE A 588 14.28 -14.01 -17.11
CA ILE A 588 15.28 -12.90 -17.06
C ILE A 588 16.71 -13.42 -16.90
N LEU A 589 17.00 -14.27 -15.92
CA LEU A 589 18.35 -14.75 -15.69
C LEU A 589 18.84 -15.66 -16.85
N GLU A 590 17.95 -16.45 -17.43
CA GLU A 590 18.26 -17.26 -18.62
C GLU A 590 18.53 -16.39 -19.85
N MET A 591 17.78 -15.25 -20.00
CA MET A 591 18.05 -14.26 -21.06
C MET A 591 19.45 -13.68 -20.90
N MET A 592 19.85 -13.27 -19.69
CA MET A 592 21.17 -12.71 -19.42
C MET A 592 22.29 -13.70 -19.70
N GLU A 593 22.10 -14.97 -19.37
CA GLU A 593 23.03 -16.01 -19.71
C GLU A 593 23.12 -16.26 -21.24
N SER A 594 21.98 -16.25 -21.95
CA SER A 594 21.93 -16.37 -23.40
C SER A 594 22.60 -15.18 -24.11
N VAL A 595 22.51 -13.97 -23.55
CA VAL A 595 23.29 -12.82 -24.06
C VAL A 595 24.78 -13.08 -23.94
N ARG A 596 25.26 -13.54 -22.79
CA ARG A 596 26.67 -13.86 -22.58
C ARG A 596 27.18 -14.98 -23.51
N LYS A 597 26.32 -15.88 -23.92
CA LYS A 597 26.61 -16.92 -24.93
C LYS A 597 26.54 -16.40 -26.37
N GLY A 598 26.10 -15.15 -26.60
CA GLY A 598 25.93 -14.57 -27.93
C GLY A 598 24.69 -15.07 -28.70
N GLU A 599 23.77 -15.75 -28.04
CA GLU A 599 22.52 -16.25 -28.62
C GLU A 599 21.47 -15.14 -28.72
N ILE A 600 21.25 -14.40 -27.63
CA ILE A 600 20.50 -13.14 -27.63
C ILE A 600 21.48 -12.01 -27.95
N LYS A 601 21.11 -11.19 -28.91
CA LYS A 601 21.94 -10.10 -29.46
C LYS A 601 21.30 -8.74 -29.29
N ALA A 602 19.96 -8.67 -29.16
CA ALA A 602 19.25 -7.42 -28.96
C ALA A 602 18.30 -7.55 -27.77
N MET A 603 18.21 -6.49 -26.97
CA MET A 603 17.31 -6.39 -25.83
C MET A 603 16.53 -5.08 -25.80
N TYR A 604 15.28 -5.15 -25.36
CA TYR A 604 14.45 -3.99 -25.03
C TYR A 604 14.06 -4.04 -23.55
N ILE A 605 14.46 -3.04 -22.79
CA ILE A 605 14.18 -2.94 -21.35
C ILE A 605 13.32 -1.72 -21.11
N MET A 606 12.13 -1.91 -20.52
CA MET A 606 11.16 -0.86 -20.25
C MET A 606 10.95 -0.69 -18.74
N GLY A 607 11.33 0.48 -18.18
CA GLY A 607 11.03 0.88 -16.80
C GLY A 607 11.59 -0.05 -15.73
N GLU A 608 12.70 -0.71 -16.01
CA GLU A 608 13.43 -1.62 -15.13
C GLU A 608 14.94 -1.33 -15.15
N ASN A 609 15.58 -1.58 -14.01
CA ASN A 609 17.02 -1.38 -13.85
C ASN A 609 17.71 -2.68 -13.40
N PRO A 610 17.78 -3.71 -14.27
CA PRO A 610 18.33 -5.02 -13.90
C PRO A 610 19.78 -4.97 -13.44
N ALA A 611 20.58 -3.99 -13.87
CA ALA A 611 21.94 -3.77 -13.36
C ALA A 611 21.99 -3.55 -11.84
N LEU A 612 20.88 -3.10 -11.24
CA LEU A 612 20.76 -2.85 -9.81
C LEU A 612 19.83 -3.86 -9.11
N SER A 613 18.75 -4.29 -9.76
CA SER A 613 17.67 -5.05 -9.14
C SER A 613 17.82 -6.57 -9.20
N GLU A 614 18.53 -7.10 -10.18
CA GLU A 614 18.69 -8.54 -10.33
C GLU A 614 19.86 -9.09 -9.49
N PRO A 615 19.76 -10.34 -9.02
CA PRO A 615 20.86 -11.00 -8.32
C PRO A 615 22.07 -11.17 -9.22
N ASP A 616 23.27 -11.21 -8.62
CA ASP A 616 24.54 -11.30 -9.32
C ASP A 616 24.78 -10.16 -10.31
N SER A 617 24.76 -8.93 -9.77
CA SER A 617 24.86 -7.69 -10.55
C SER A 617 26.08 -7.66 -11.50
N SER A 618 27.20 -8.29 -11.16
CA SER A 618 28.39 -8.37 -12.01
C SER A 618 28.12 -9.12 -13.31
N ASN A 619 27.45 -10.28 -13.24
CA ASN A 619 27.08 -11.07 -14.41
C ASN A 619 25.99 -10.36 -15.25
N ILE A 620 25.03 -9.67 -14.59
CA ILE A 620 24.03 -8.87 -15.29
C ILE A 620 24.67 -7.72 -16.05
N ILE A 621 25.56 -6.97 -15.41
CA ILE A 621 26.30 -5.87 -16.06
C ILE A 621 27.08 -6.38 -17.27
N GLN A 622 27.81 -7.49 -17.13
CA GLN A 622 28.55 -8.11 -18.24
C GLN A 622 27.62 -8.51 -19.39
N ALA A 623 26.45 -9.07 -19.09
CA ALA A 623 25.46 -9.41 -20.10
C ALA A 623 24.98 -8.18 -20.87
N LEU A 624 24.60 -7.11 -20.14
CA LEU A 624 24.14 -5.85 -20.75
C LEU A 624 25.22 -5.22 -21.65
N GLU A 625 26.50 -5.23 -21.23
CA GLU A 625 27.63 -4.72 -22.01
C GLU A 625 27.98 -5.58 -23.21
N SER A 626 27.62 -6.88 -23.19
CA SER A 626 27.83 -7.82 -24.29
C SER A 626 26.69 -7.80 -25.32
N THR A 627 25.60 -7.09 -25.04
CA THR A 627 24.44 -6.99 -25.96
C THR A 627 24.85 -6.19 -27.20
N GLU A 628 24.62 -6.74 -28.40
CA GLU A 628 24.97 -6.06 -29.67
C GLU A 628 24.09 -4.81 -29.91
N PHE A 629 22.84 -4.80 -29.40
CA PHE A 629 21.94 -3.66 -29.45
C PHE A 629 20.99 -3.64 -28.25
N LEU A 630 21.17 -2.66 -27.38
CA LEU A 630 20.38 -2.48 -26.16
C LEU A 630 19.55 -1.20 -26.23
N ILE A 631 18.22 -1.33 -26.13
CA ILE A 631 17.29 -0.22 -25.94
C ILE A 631 16.84 -0.20 -24.48
N VAL A 632 16.95 0.96 -23.83
CA VAL A 632 16.40 1.20 -22.50
C VAL A 632 15.42 2.37 -22.55
N GLN A 633 14.20 2.13 -22.10
CA GLN A 633 13.15 3.14 -21.98
C GLN A 633 12.86 3.38 -20.52
N ASP A 634 13.18 4.57 -20.03
CA ASP A 634 13.07 4.91 -18.61
C ASP A 634 12.81 6.40 -18.38
N LEU A 635 12.58 6.77 -17.11
CA LEU A 635 12.39 8.16 -16.67
C LEU A 635 13.73 8.88 -16.41
N PHE A 636 14.77 8.13 -16.08
CA PHE A 636 16.09 8.63 -15.66
C PHE A 636 17.22 7.85 -16.33
N MET A 637 18.41 8.42 -16.31
CA MET A 637 19.61 7.74 -16.75
C MET A 637 20.09 6.77 -15.63
N THR A 638 19.51 5.57 -15.63
CA THR A 638 19.82 4.49 -14.66
C THR A 638 21.14 3.78 -15.01
N GLU A 639 21.62 2.92 -14.11
CA GLU A 639 22.82 2.08 -14.35
C GLU A 639 22.64 1.19 -15.58
N THR A 640 21.44 0.72 -15.85
CA THR A 640 21.11 -0.02 -17.08
C THR A 640 21.11 0.90 -18.31
N ALA A 641 20.51 2.09 -18.20
CA ALA A 641 20.44 3.06 -19.29
C ALA A 641 21.83 3.55 -19.74
N LEU A 642 22.78 3.70 -18.81
CA LEU A 642 24.18 4.06 -19.11
C LEU A 642 24.87 3.04 -20.05
N ARG A 643 24.38 1.81 -20.12
CA ARG A 643 24.92 0.74 -20.97
C ARG A 643 24.24 0.62 -22.31
N ALA A 644 23.11 1.30 -22.48
CA ALA A 644 22.29 1.22 -23.70
C ALA A 644 22.96 1.88 -24.91
N ASP A 645 22.56 1.45 -26.11
CA ASP A 645 22.85 2.11 -27.38
C ASP A 645 21.83 3.21 -27.70
N LEU A 646 20.58 3.00 -27.22
CA LEU A 646 19.46 3.92 -27.38
C LEU A 646 18.70 4.04 -26.05
N VAL A 647 18.55 5.27 -25.55
CA VAL A 647 17.73 5.58 -24.38
C VAL A 647 16.52 6.41 -24.81
N LEU A 648 15.33 5.95 -24.41
CA LEU A 648 14.05 6.57 -24.77
C LEU A 648 13.36 7.14 -23.53
N PRO A 649 12.99 8.45 -23.52
CA PRO A 649 12.34 9.07 -22.38
C PRO A 649 10.88 8.64 -22.28
N GLY A 650 10.57 7.81 -21.28
CA GLY A 650 9.21 7.38 -20.95
C GLY A 650 8.44 8.42 -20.13
N ALA A 651 7.12 8.38 -20.20
CA ALA A 651 6.21 9.17 -19.37
C ALA A 651 5.90 8.45 -18.05
N SER A 652 5.88 9.18 -16.93
CA SER A 652 5.47 8.64 -15.63
C SER A 652 3.96 8.37 -15.58
N PHE A 653 3.50 7.71 -14.51
CA PHE A 653 2.06 7.43 -14.30
C PHE A 653 1.19 8.70 -14.25
N ALA A 654 1.77 9.84 -13.85
CA ALA A 654 1.04 11.10 -13.77
C ALA A 654 0.93 11.84 -15.13
N GLU A 655 1.63 11.35 -16.13
CA GLU A 655 1.77 11.97 -17.46
C GLU A 655 1.02 11.21 -18.57
N LYS A 656 0.33 10.13 -18.21
CA LYS A 656 -0.43 9.27 -19.14
C LYS A 656 -1.69 8.72 -18.50
N ASP A 657 -2.62 8.28 -19.33
CA ASP A 657 -3.77 7.48 -18.94
C ASP A 657 -3.45 5.99 -19.02
N GLY A 658 -4.08 5.18 -18.17
CA GLY A 658 -3.95 3.75 -18.19
C GLY A 658 -4.62 3.08 -17.01
N THR A 659 -4.21 1.84 -16.70
CA THR A 659 -4.73 1.06 -15.58
C THR A 659 -3.60 0.32 -14.84
N PHE A 660 -3.81 0.07 -13.54
CA PHE A 660 -3.03 -0.87 -12.74
C PHE A 660 -3.95 -1.97 -12.19
N ALA A 661 -3.42 -3.17 -12.00
CA ALA A 661 -4.06 -4.23 -11.23
C ALA A 661 -3.32 -4.39 -9.88
N ASN A 662 -3.99 -4.11 -8.77
CA ASN A 662 -3.39 -4.18 -7.45
C ASN A 662 -3.28 -5.64 -6.92
N ALA A 663 -2.80 -5.84 -5.69
CA ALA A 663 -2.56 -7.15 -5.10
C ALA A 663 -3.83 -8.01 -4.99
N ASP A 664 -5.00 -7.41 -4.72
CA ASP A 664 -6.29 -8.10 -4.66
C ASP A 664 -7.02 -8.15 -6.02
N ARG A 665 -6.29 -8.00 -7.13
CA ARG A 665 -6.77 -8.10 -8.53
C ARG A 665 -7.79 -7.03 -8.95
N ARG A 666 -7.86 -5.94 -8.23
CA ARG A 666 -8.72 -4.80 -8.58
C ARG A 666 -8.05 -3.97 -9.68
N VAL A 667 -8.70 -3.83 -10.81
CA VAL A 667 -8.26 -2.92 -11.90
C VAL A 667 -8.60 -1.49 -11.53
N GLN A 668 -7.58 -0.62 -11.49
CA GLN A 668 -7.67 0.75 -11.00
C GLN A 668 -7.24 1.74 -12.09
N ARG A 669 -8.00 2.82 -12.22
CA ARG A 669 -7.76 3.83 -13.24
C ARG A 669 -6.58 4.74 -12.88
N VAL A 670 -5.59 4.81 -13.75
CA VAL A 670 -4.54 5.84 -13.78
C VAL A 670 -4.99 6.96 -14.69
N ARG A 671 -4.92 8.22 -14.22
CA ARG A 671 -5.33 9.39 -15.02
C ARG A 671 -4.16 10.33 -15.21
N GLN A 672 -4.07 10.85 -16.43
CA GLN A 672 -3.11 11.90 -16.75
C GLN A 672 -3.40 13.15 -15.90
N VAL A 673 -2.40 13.61 -15.18
CA VAL A 673 -2.46 14.76 -14.27
C VAL A 673 -1.82 15.99 -14.90
N ILE A 674 -0.68 15.81 -15.57
CA ILE A 674 0.08 16.83 -16.28
C ILE A 674 0.45 16.30 -17.69
N LYS A 675 0.88 17.17 -18.56
CA LYS A 675 1.49 16.75 -19.83
C LYS A 675 2.83 16.06 -19.58
N PRO A 676 3.27 15.18 -20.48
CA PRO A 676 4.61 14.62 -20.41
C PRO A 676 5.69 15.69 -20.27
N VAL A 677 6.70 15.44 -19.47
CA VAL A 677 7.83 16.35 -19.21
C VAL A 677 8.76 16.34 -20.41
N GLY A 678 9.13 17.52 -20.91
CA GLY A 678 9.93 17.65 -22.12
C GLY A 678 9.24 17.03 -23.34
N ASP A 679 9.99 16.24 -24.10
CA ASP A 679 9.49 15.50 -25.26
C ASP A 679 9.19 14.02 -24.91
N SER A 680 9.10 13.64 -23.63
CA SER A 680 8.79 12.26 -23.24
C SER A 680 7.43 11.81 -23.75
N LYS A 681 7.28 10.48 -23.98
CA LYS A 681 6.03 9.90 -24.52
C LYS A 681 5.55 8.75 -23.62
N PRO A 682 4.22 8.45 -23.62
CA PRO A 682 3.71 7.21 -23.02
C PRO A 682 4.43 5.97 -23.58
N ASP A 683 4.74 5.02 -22.73
CA ASP A 683 5.55 3.84 -23.11
C ASP A 683 4.91 3.04 -24.24
N TRP A 684 3.60 2.78 -24.16
CA TRP A 684 2.86 2.09 -25.20
C TRP A 684 2.91 2.79 -26.56
N GLN A 685 2.98 4.13 -26.58
CA GLN A 685 3.06 4.92 -27.80
C GLN A 685 4.43 4.76 -28.45
N ILE A 686 5.52 4.85 -27.69
CA ILE A 686 6.90 4.67 -28.19
C ILE A 686 7.04 3.30 -28.88
N ILE A 687 6.60 2.23 -28.21
CA ILE A 687 6.68 0.87 -28.74
C ILE A 687 5.83 0.72 -30.00
N SER A 688 4.63 1.31 -30.03
CA SER A 688 3.75 1.28 -31.21
C SER A 688 4.36 2.03 -32.41
N GLU A 689 4.99 3.18 -32.18
CA GLU A 689 5.66 3.96 -33.23
C GLU A 689 6.89 3.21 -33.80
N ILE A 690 7.68 2.51 -32.96
CA ILE A 690 8.77 1.63 -33.42
C ILE A 690 8.18 0.51 -34.30
N ALA A 691 7.12 -0.16 -33.83
CA ALA A 691 6.47 -1.24 -34.58
C ALA A 691 5.98 -0.77 -35.95
N GLN A 692 5.36 0.41 -36.03
CA GLN A 692 4.90 1.02 -37.29
C GLN A 692 6.06 1.28 -38.25
N LYS A 693 7.21 1.74 -37.75
CA LYS A 693 8.40 1.97 -38.61
C LYS A 693 9.06 0.65 -39.08
N MET A 694 8.79 -0.45 -38.41
CA MET A 694 9.27 -1.79 -38.83
C MET A 694 8.34 -2.45 -39.88
N GLY A 695 7.17 -1.90 -40.15
CA GLY A 695 6.18 -2.42 -41.11
C GLY A 695 5.09 -3.19 -40.36
#